data_297ab67c79c4997fd7928b43413ddbdc
#
_entry.id   297ab67c79c4997fd7928b43413ddbdc
#
_cell.length_a   1.000
_cell.length_b   1.000
_cell.length_c   1.000
_cell.angle_alpha   90.00
_cell.angle_beta   90.00
_cell.angle_gamma   90.00
#
_symmetry.space_group_name_H-M   'P 1'
#
loop_
_entity.id
_entity.type
_entity.pdbx_description
1 polymer ?
#
loop_
_entity_poly.entity_id
_entity_poly.type
_entity_poly.pdbx_seq_one_letter_code
_entity_poly.pdbx_strand_id
1 'polypeptide(L)'
;MKSGTPLLLALLIAFPALADFPQDSHPLFTEDAVHEIHLTFPQEGWWDSLTVNFEDHIDDPLFMSCEFDWEGVHYDSIGVRFKGNSSYWSYYGEKKSFKLDLNEYIDNQNIEGIEKLYLNNAFKDPSFTREKCFAELGASIGMPMIRANYAALYINGEYWGLYDLIEGVNNEFIESRFGFSEDGNLFKGDPHGDLQWRGPNESDYYDHYELKSNEEENDWSQLVDLVNVLDNIPQSEIPDSLPSRLDLGSALGMLALNILTVNLDSYSGSGHNFYFYDRDSDGRFVFIPWDANEAWGCFSMGMPISQLKNLGPLWLSYPGHSRPLGFKLYGEPEYRELFFGYLRSMMDGYANPDSLVARMEELRDLVRPWVYADTKMVYTTAHFENAMSVDLTGGPGGGIPGLEPFIRDRHDHLLGILGSASAPADLVLNELMADNATTLADEFGGYDDWLEITNRGDAALNLAGMSLTDDLYSPDAFVFPDTSLAPGEYLLVWCDDESVQGPLHADFKLSADGECVYLLSDGEIVDETGFDPLAEDLSWGRWPDASGDWMILGAATPGAENENPEEPEEILLYINEFVALNNTGIQDEMGSYEDWLEIYNPGVEAIELGGLYLTDDLLQTTMWAIPDTSIAAGGFLVIWCDNDESDGPLHTNFKLSGGGEEVGLFGRVAAGNDLIDSYVFGAQSADVSEGRESDGGEPWVFFSEPTPGASNGSTAAGDTPALFSLGFNYPNPFNPSTTIRYQLPHAGEASLRVFDLQGRLVRDLLDGFQEAGDHSLLWDGRDEKGRAVGSGIYFSRLRFEGSQQSRKMLLMK
;
A
#
# COMPACT_ATOMS: atom_id res chain seq x y z
N MET A 1 0.69 -12.59 51.12
CA MET A 1 -0.26 -11.59 50.71
C MET A 1 0.51 -10.40 50.16
N LYS A 2 0.71 -10.32 48.85
CA LYS A 2 1.02 -9.13 48.10
C LYS A 2 0.35 -9.36 46.75
N SER A 3 -0.75 -8.65 46.52
CA SER A 3 -1.49 -8.57 45.27
C SER A 3 -0.65 -7.84 44.27
N GLY A 4 -0.18 -8.51 43.23
CA GLY A 4 0.36 -7.92 42.03
C GLY A 4 -0.79 -7.71 41.04
N THR A 5 -1.14 -6.48 40.83
CA THR A 5 -2.02 -6.04 39.73
C THR A 5 -1.26 -6.21 38.42
N PRO A 6 -1.80 -6.89 37.40
CA PRO A 6 -1.16 -6.90 36.10
C PRO A 6 -1.28 -5.49 35.49
N LEU A 7 -0.15 -4.93 35.11
CA LEU A 7 -0.06 -3.73 34.31
C LEU A 7 -0.53 -4.10 32.90
N LEU A 8 -1.72 -3.65 32.53
CA LEU A 8 -2.16 -3.62 31.14
C LEU A 8 -1.23 -2.67 30.40
N LEU A 9 -0.31 -3.21 29.60
CA LEU A 9 0.46 -2.44 28.64
C LEU A 9 -0.50 -2.13 27.48
N ALA A 10 -1.18 -0.99 27.55
CA ALA A 10 -1.83 -0.46 26.36
C ALA A 10 -0.71 -0.14 25.35
N LEU A 11 -0.61 -0.94 24.30
CA LEU A 11 0.17 -0.57 23.11
C LEU A 11 -0.51 0.69 22.55
N LEU A 12 0.06 1.84 22.84
CA LEU A 12 -0.20 3.06 22.09
C LEU A 12 0.44 2.82 20.70
N ILE A 13 -0.34 2.28 19.77
CA ILE A 13 -0.04 2.38 18.35
C ILE A 13 -0.07 3.88 18.08
N ALA A 14 1.10 4.49 17.93
CA ALA A 14 1.19 5.85 17.41
C ALA A 14 0.70 5.75 15.97
N PHE A 15 -0.54 6.21 15.73
CA PHE A 15 -1.02 6.42 14.37
C PHE A 15 0.07 7.18 13.62
N PRO A 16 0.47 6.76 12.40
CA PRO A 16 1.15 7.67 11.53
C PRO A 16 0.21 8.88 11.42
N ALA A 17 0.61 10.02 11.98
CA ALA A 17 -0.13 11.24 11.77
C ALA A 17 -0.25 11.36 10.25
N LEU A 18 -1.49 11.39 9.72
CA LEU A 18 -1.71 11.94 8.40
C LEU A 18 -0.91 13.24 8.38
N ALA A 19 -0.11 13.46 7.35
CA ALA A 19 0.54 14.74 7.18
C ALA A 19 -0.57 15.77 7.33
N ASP A 20 -0.42 16.69 8.28
CA ASP A 20 -1.39 17.75 8.51
C ASP A 20 -1.31 18.63 7.25
N PHE A 21 -2.19 18.36 6.27
CA PHE A 21 -2.24 19.14 5.05
C PHE A 21 -2.79 20.51 5.43
N PRO A 22 -2.00 21.60 5.30
CA PRO A 22 -2.43 22.89 5.73
C PRO A 22 -3.71 23.29 4.99
N GLN A 23 -4.76 23.52 5.74
CA GLN A 23 -5.98 24.14 5.23
C GLN A 23 -5.80 25.65 5.40
N ASP A 24 -5.22 26.30 4.40
CA ASP A 24 -5.02 27.75 4.45
C ASP A 24 -6.36 28.47 4.63
N SER A 25 -6.35 29.50 5.50
CA SER A 25 -7.51 30.38 5.66
C SER A 25 -7.72 31.20 4.38
N HIS A 26 -8.78 30.89 3.65
CA HIS A 26 -9.16 31.63 2.45
C HIS A 26 -10.51 32.33 2.66
N PRO A 27 -10.68 33.63 2.28
CA PRO A 27 -11.90 34.40 2.57
C PRO A 27 -13.21 33.74 2.14
N LEU A 28 -13.20 33.02 1.02
CA LEU A 28 -14.39 32.28 0.55
C LEU A 28 -14.80 31.10 1.44
N PHE A 29 -13.90 30.57 2.28
CA PHE A 29 -14.11 29.28 2.95
C PHE A 29 -13.84 29.28 4.46
N THR A 30 -13.16 30.32 5.00
CA THR A 30 -12.74 30.35 6.41
C THR A 30 -13.90 30.47 7.38
N GLU A 31 -14.93 31.24 7.04
CA GLU A 31 -16.12 31.44 7.84
C GLU A 31 -17.36 30.88 7.13
N ASP A 32 -18.29 30.31 7.87
CA ASP A 32 -19.56 29.89 7.31
C ASP A 32 -20.35 31.11 6.84
N ALA A 33 -20.53 31.21 5.54
CA ALA A 33 -21.17 32.34 4.92
C ALA A 33 -21.96 31.93 3.66
N VAL A 34 -22.91 32.75 3.31
CA VAL A 34 -23.53 32.72 1.99
C VAL A 34 -23.01 33.92 1.21
N HIS A 35 -22.06 33.71 0.32
CA HIS A 35 -21.45 34.76 -0.50
C HIS A 35 -22.37 35.20 -1.63
N GLU A 36 -22.54 36.49 -1.84
CA GLU A 36 -23.27 37.00 -3.02
C GLU A 36 -22.30 37.00 -4.23
N ILE A 37 -22.68 36.21 -5.25
CA ILE A 37 -21.96 36.10 -6.53
C ILE A 37 -22.84 36.65 -7.63
N HIS A 38 -22.34 37.57 -8.44
CA HIS A 38 -23.04 38.18 -9.54
C HIS A 38 -22.36 37.85 -10.87
N LEU A 39 -23.11 37.22 -11.79
CA LEU A 39 -22.68 36.96 -13.16
C LEU A 39 -23.46 37.87 -14.09
N THR A 40 -22.76 38.63 -14.93
CA THR A 40 -23.40 39.50 -15.93
C THR A 40 -23.02 39.02 -17.32
N PHE A 41 -24.01 38.50 -18.04
CA PHE A 41 -23.86 38.06 -19.43
C PHE A 41 -24.29 39.18 -20.34
N PRO A 42 -23.43 39.79 -21.14
CA PRO A 42 -23.77 40.81 -22.10
C PRO A 42 -24.49 40.27 -23.34
N GLN A 43 -24.45 38.94 -23.56
CA GLN A 43 -25.05 38.31 -24.74
C GLN A 43 -26.55 38.10 -24.55
N GLU A 44 -27.36 38.52 -25.51
CA GLU A 44 -28.75 38.08 -25.58
C GLU A 44 -28.81 36.56 -25.86
N GLY A 45 -29.67 35.81 -25.15
CA GLY A 45 -29.79 34.36 -25.31
C GLY A 45 -28.65 33.56 -24.69
N TRP A 46 -27.98 34.11 -23.68
CA TRP A 46 -26.87 33.48 -22.96
C TRP A 46 -27.21 32.07 -22.47
N TRP A 47 -28.43 31.83 -21.99
CA TRP A 47 -28.87 30.52 -21.52
C TRP A 47 -28.87 29.48 -22.65
N ASP A 48 -29.45 29.79 -23.79
CA ASP A 48 -29.46 28.89 -24.96
C ASP A 48 -28.03 28.62 -25.45
N SER A 49 -27.16 29.64 -25.38
CA SER A 49 -25.75 29.51 -25.78
C SER A 49 -24.98 28.57 -24.81
N LEU A 50 -25.17 28.72 -23.51
CA LEU A 50 -24.55 27.79 -22.52
C LEU A 50 -25.09 26.37 -22.69
N THR A 51 -26.40 26.23 -23.00
CA THR A 51 -27.02 24.93 -23.25
C THR A 51 -26.40 24.26 -24.48
N VAL A 52 -26.26 24.96 -25.59
CA VAL A 52 -25.63 24.46 -26.82
C VAL A 52 -24.14 24.12 -26.57
N ASN A 53 -23.42 25.01 -25.88
CA ASN A 53 -22.02 24.79 -25.56
C ASN A 53 -21.80 23.53 -24.70
N PHE A 54 -22.77 23.17 -23.84
CA PHE A 54 -22.71 21.98 -23.03
C PHE A 54 -23.16 20.72 -23.77
N GLU A 55 -24.33 20.78 -24.44
CA GLU A 55 -24.96 19.59 -25.04
C GLU A 55 -24.28 19.15 -26.34
N ASP A 56 -23.77 20.08 -27.15
CA ASP A 56 -23.09 19.77 -28.42
C ASP A 56 -21.58 19.40 -28.19
N HIS A 57 -21.03 19.71 -27.02
CA HIS A 57 -19.61 19.48 -26.66
C HIS A 57 -19.50 18.76 -25.32
N ILE A 58 -20.24 17.66 -25.14
CA ILE A 58 -20.42 16.99 -23.87
C ILE A 58 -19.09 16.50 -23.24
N ASP A 59 -18.13 16.10 -24.07
CA ASP A 59 -16.82 15.62 -23.61
C ASP A 59 -15.87 16.76 -23.17
N ASP A 60 -16.06 17.95 -23.75
CA ASP A 60 -15.34 19.17 -23.39
C ASP A 60 -16.22 20.40 -23.60
N PRO A 61 -17.14 20.71 -22.67
CA PRO A 61 -18.07 21.83 -22.79
C PRO A 61 -17.37 23.18 -22.88
N LEU A 62 -17.77 23.98 -23.86
CA LEU A 62 -17.15 25.27 -24.15
C LEU A 62 -17.53 26.32 -23.09
N PHE A 63 -16.55 27.12 -22.68
CA PHE A 63 -16.77 28.28 -21.84
C PHE A 63 -17.42 29.43 -22.61
N MET A 64 -18.19 30.25 -21.92
CA MET A 64 -18.71 31.51 -22.36
C MET A 64 -18.26 32.63 -21.44
N SER A 65 -17.87 33.77 -22.00
CA SER A 65 -17.41 34.91 -21.23
C SER A 65 -18.58 35.64 -20.58
N CYS A 66 -18.43 36.01 -19.31
CA CYS A 66 -19.27 36.94 -18.57
C CYS A 66 -18.44 37.79 -17.59
N GLU A 67 -19.06 38.89 -17.07
CA GLU A 67 -18.48 39.63 -15.95
C GLU A 67 -18.83 38.95 -14.64
N PHE A 68 -17.95 39.03 -13.66
CA PHE A 68 -18.14 38.45 -12.33
C PHE A 68 -17.85 39.48 -11.27
N ASP A 69 -18.75 39.65 -10.29
CA ASP A 69 -18.57 40.51 -9.14
C ASP A 69 -18.72 39.68 -7.85
N TRP A 70 -17.78 39.88 -6.94
CA TRP A 70 -17.77 39.29 -5.61
C TRP A 70 -17.26 40.29 -4.58
N GLU A 71 -18.02 40.53 -3.51
CA GLU A 71 -17.70 41.46 -2.40
C GLU A 71 -17.23 42.85 -2.84
N GLY A 72 -17.78 43.38 -3.95
CA GLY A 72 -17.43 44.68 -4.51
C GLY A 72 -16.14 44.68 -5.34
N VAL A 73 -15.51 43.54 -5.55
CA VAL A 73 -14.43 43.33 -6.52
C VAL A 73 -15.03 42.89 -7.85
N HIS A 74 -14.66 43.58 -8.92
CA HIS A 74 -15.12 43.29 -10.27
C HIS A 74 -14.03 42.57 -11.08
N TYR A 75 -14.45 41.51 -11.78
CA TYR A 75 -13.63 40.72 -12.72
C TYR A 75 -14.21 40.80 -14.11
N ASP A 76 -13.44 41.30 -15.07
CA ASP A 76 -13.80 41.35 -16.46
C ASP A 76 -13.64 39.97 -17.08
N SER A 77 -14.55 39.46 -17.86
CA SER A 77 -14.38 38.29 -18.74
C SER A 77 -13.84 37.02 -18.07
N ILE A 78 -14.62 36.46 -17.15
CA ILE A 78 -14.38 35.09 -16.67
C ILE A 78 -15.02 34.06 -17.60
N GLY A 79 -14.54 32.81 -17.59
CA GLY A 79 -15.16 31.68 -18.23
C GLY A 79 -16.26 31.06 -17.39
N VAL A 80 -17.46 30.85 -18.00
CA VAL A 80 -18.58 30.17 -17.36
C VAL A 80 -19.10 29.06 -18.28
N ARG A 81 -19.35 27.88 -17.72
CA ARG A 81 -20.03 26.78 -18.43
C ARG A 81 -20.92 25.98 -17.49
N PHE A 82 -21.86 25.25 -18.04
CA PHE A 82 -22.57 24.23 -17.26
C PHE A 82 -21.65 23.07 -16.91
N LYS A 83 -21.98 22.34 -15.82
CA LYS A 83 -21.29 21.13 -15.38
C LYS A 83 -22.29 20.08 -14.86
N GLY A 84 -21.75 18.87 -14.64
CA GLY A 84 -22.46 17.74 -14.08
C GLY A 84 -23.11 16.86 -15.15
N ASN A 85 -23.16 15.56 -14.88
CA ASN A 85 -23.82 14.57 -15.73
C ASN A 85 -25.25 14.31 -15.22
N SER A 86 -25.39 13.51 -14.15
CA SER A 86 -26.68 13.18 -13.56
C SER A 86 -27.47 14.42 -13.11
N SER A 87 -26.80 15.40 -12.49
CA SER A 87 -27.41 16.66 -12.04
C SER A 87 -27.93 17.53 -13.18
N TYR A 88 -27.33 17.43 -14.37
CA TYR A 88 -27.78 18.15 -15.57
C TYR A 88 -28.94 17.43 -16.27
N TRP A 89 -28.79 16.14 -16.58
CA TRP A 89 -29.73 15.38 -17.39
C TRP A 89 -30.97 14.90 -16.62
N SER A 90 -30.87 14.66 -15.32
CA SER A 90 -31.98 14.19 -14.48
C SER A 90 -32.87 15.31 -13.95
N TYR A 91 -32.46 16.56 -14.11
CA TYR A 91 -33.24 17.74 -13.72
C TYR A 91 -33.51 18.68 -14.90
N TYR A 92 -34.77 18.82 -15.27
CA TYR A 92 -35.20 19.62 -16.43
C TYR A 92 -35.45 21.11 -16.15
N GLY A 93 -35.18 21.56 -14.90
CA GLY A 93 -35.33 22.98 -14.51
C GLY A 93 -34.14 23.85 -14.90
N GLU A 94 -34.26 25.14 -14.62
CA GLU A 94 -33.23 26.15 -14.92
C GLU A 94 -32.06 26.17 -13.91
N LYS A 95 -32.18 25.51 -12.77
CA LYS A 95 -31.11 25.46 -11.77
C LYS A 95 -30.08 24.42 -12.14
N LYS A 96 -29.17 24.75 -13.06
CA LYS A 96 -28.01 23.92 -13.43
C LYS A 96 -26.79 24.26 -12.58
N SER A 97 -25.87 23.33 -12.44
CA SER A 97 -24.56 23.61 -11.84
C SER A 97 -23.65 24.34 -12.81
N PHE A 98 -22.78 25.21 -12.29
CA PHE A 98 -21.83 25.99 -13.08
C PHE A 98 -20.40 25.66 -12.70
N LYS A 99 -19.50 25.70 -13.68
CA LYS A 99 -18.07 25.84 -13.50
C LYS A 99 -17.67 27.26 -13.89
N LEU A 100 -16.98 27.92 -12.97
CA LEU A 100 -16.38 29.23 -13.18
C LEU A 100 -14.87 29.05 -13.32
N ASP A 101 -14.29 29.69 -14.34
CA ASP A 101 -12.85 29.75 -14.56
C ASP A 101 -12.45 31.22 -14.70
N LEU A 102 -11.81 31.76 -13.67
CA LEU A 102 -11.46 33.17 -13.62
C LEU A 102 -10.34 33.52 -14.59
N ASN A 103 -9.53 32.54 -14.93
CA ASN A 103 -8.31 32.65 -15.74
C ASN A 103 -8.55 32.31 -17.22
N GLU A 104 -9.72 31.81 -17.62
CA GLU A 104 -10.05 31.31 -18.96
C GLU A 104 -9.76 32.35 -20.08
N TYR A 105 -10.03 33.62 -19.83
CA TYR A 105 -9.90 34.71 -20.85
C TYR A 105 -8.88 35.77 -20.47
N ILE A 106 -8.49 35.87 -19.21
CA ILE A 106 -7.53 36.84 -18.70
C ILE A 106 -6.54 36.15 -17.80
N ASP A 107 -5.31 36.01 -18.26
CA ASP A 107 -4.23 35.32 -17.54
C ASP A 107 -4.02 35.87 -16.12
N ASN A 108 -3.80 34.99 -15.16
CA ASN A 108 -3.55 35.28 -13.74
C ASN A 108 -4.70 35.97 -13.01
N GLN A 109 -5.92 35.90 -13.53
CA GLN A 109 -7.10 36.40 -12.83
C GLN A 109 -7.58 35.33 -11.83
N ASN A 110 -7.60 35.70 -10.55
CA ASN A 110 -7.94 34.78 -9.46
C ASN A 110 -8.52 35.52 -8.26
N ILE A 111 -9.16 34.79 -7.34
CA ILE A 111 -9.57 35.29 -6.04
C ILE A 111 -8.58 34.76 -5.00
N GLU A 112 -7.58 35.57 -4.62
CA GLU A 112 -6.57 35.22 -3.62
C GLU A 112 -5.94 33.84 -3.84
N GLY A 113 -5.62 33.52 -5.10
CA GLY A 113 -5.00 32.26 -5.50
C GLY A 113 -5.99 31.19 -6.01
N ILE A 114 -7.30 31.43 -5.97
CA ILE A 114 -8.28 30.50 -6.55
C ILE A 114 -8.67 30.94 -7.94
N GLU A 115 -8.46 30.11 -8.93
CA GLU A 115 -8.84 30.35 -10.33
C GLU A 115 -10.15 29.66 -10.70
N LYS A 116 -10.47 28.51 -10.10
CA LYS A 116 -11.63 27.69 -10.47
C LYS A 116 -12.58 27.47 -9.30
N LEU A 117 -13.85 27.81 -9.53
CA LEU A 117 -14.93 27.62 -8.57
C LEU A 117 -16.07 26.80 -9.22
N TYR A 118 -16.73 26.02 -8.39
CA TYR A 118 -17.91 25.27 -8.80
C TYR A 118 -19.12 25.73 -7.99
N LEU A 119 -20.23 25.97 -8.69
CA LEU A 119 -21.54 26.24 -8.10
C LEU A 119 -22.43 25.03 -8.32
N ASN A 120 -22.52 24.18 -7.30
CA ASN A 120 -23.32 22.95 -7.35
C ASN A 120 -24.78 23.25 -6.98
N ASN A 121 -25.72 22.69 -7.75
CA ASN A 121 -27.15 23.00 -7.64
C ASN A 121 -27.87 22.22 -6.53
N ALA A 122 -27.13 21.59 -5.61
CA ALA A 122 -27.63 20.71 -4.54
C ALA A 122 -28.50 19.55 -5.06
N PHE A 123 -28.14 18.97 -6.22
CA PHE A 123 -28.77 17.75 -6.73
C PHE A 123 -28.57 16.60 -5.74
N LYS A 124 -29.67 15.92 -5.37
CA LYS A 124 -29.76 14.90 -4.31
C LYS A 124 -29.40 15.39 -2.89
N ASP A 125 -29.14 16.67 -2.71
CA ASP A 125 -28.99 17.27 -1.38
C ASP A 125 -30.01 18.38 -1.10
N PRO A 126 -31.25 18.04 -0.74
CA PRO A 126 -32.23 19.07 -0.34
C PRO A 126 -31.87 19.78 0.98
N SER A 127 -30.88 19.29 1.74
CA SER A 127 -30.41 19.88 3.00
C SER A 127 -29.38 20.98 2.81
N PHE A 128 -28.63 20.99 1.71
CA PHE A 128 -27.41 21.80 1.48
C PHE A 128 -26.30 21.57 2.49
N THR A 129 -26.19 20.37 3.07
CA THR A 129 -25.18 20.11 4.12
C THR A 129 -24.24 18.97 3.81
N ARG A 130 -24.58 18.07 2.86
CA ARG A 130 -23.83 16.84 2.62
C ARG A 130 -22.41 17.11 2.17
N GLU A 131 -22.23 17.89 1.11
CA GLU A 131 -20.89 18.11 0.54
C GLU A 131 -19.96 18.86 1.51
N LYS A 132 -20.49 19.91 2.20
CA LYS A 132 -19.72 20.67 3.18
C LYS A 132 -19.35 19.82 4.41
N CYS A 133 -20.31 19.11 5.01
CA CYS A 133 -20.03 18.27 6.17
C CYS A 133 -19.12 17.07 5.84
N PHE A 134 -19.20 16.54 4.63
CA PHE A 134 -18.27 15.52 4.16
C PHE A 134 -16.83 16.07 4.04
N ALA A 135 -16.67 17.26 3.49
CA ALA A 135 -15.38 17.93 3.38
C ALA A 135 -14.79 18.24 4.77
N GLU A 136 -15.59 18.79 5.69
CA GLU A 136 -15.19 19.08 7.07
C GLU A 136 -14.82 17.79 7.84
N LEU A 137 -15.56 16.69 7.63
CA LEU A 137 -15.27 15.40 8.23
C LEU A 137 -13.93 14.84 7.73
N GLY A 138 -13.67 14.86 6.43
CA GLY A 138 -12.38 14.43 5.87
C GLY A 138 -11.22 15.29 6.36
N ALA A 139 -11.41 16.60 6.45
CA ALA A 139 -10.42 17.52 7.00
C ALA A 139 -10.12 17.26 8.48
N SER A 140 -11.12 16.84 9.27
CA SER A 140 -10.95 16.53 10.71
C SER A 140 -10.03 15.36 10.99
N ILE A 141 -9.81 14.50 10.01
CA ILE A 141 -8.84 13.40 10.07
C ILE A 141 -7.57 13.67 9.26
N GLY A 142 -7.34 14.92 8.84
CA GLY A 142 -6.13 15.34 8.14
C GLY A 142 -6.09 15.01 6.64
N MET A 143 -7.19 14.69 5.99
CA MET A 143 -7.24 14.47 4.53
C MET A 143 -7.06 15.78 3.74
N PRO A 144 -6.45 15.75 2.54
CA PRO A 144 -6.38 16.91 1.66
C PRO A 144 -7.75 17.15 0.98
N MET A 145 -8.67 17.73 1.75
CA MET A 145 -10.05 17.95 1.31
C MET A 145 -10.21 19.26 0.53
N ILE A 146 -11.21 19.26 -0.35
CA ILE A 146 -11.74 20.49 -0.94
C ILE A 146 -12.35 21.38 0.15
N ARG A 147 -12.40 22.68 -0.10
CA ARG A 147 -13.15 23.63 0.72
C ARG A 147 -14.54 23.87 0.13
N ALA A 148 -15.53 23.98 0.98
CA ALA A 148 -16.93 24.18 0.59
C ALA A 148 -17.57 25.28 1.42
N ASN A 149 -18.45 26.08 0.79
CA ASN A 149 -19.27 27.11 1.41
C ASN A 149 -20.56 27.30 0.56
N TYR A 150 -21.21 28.42 0.66
CA TYR A 150 -22.46 28.69 -0.07
C TYR A 150 -22.38 29.96 -0.91
N ALA A 151 -23.12 29.99 -2.02
CA ALA A 151 -23.27 31.17 -2.87
C ALA A 151 -24.73 31.48 -3.19
N ALA A 152 -25.12 32.71 -2.92
CA ALA A 152 -26.33 33.30 -3.45
C ALA A 152 -26.01 33.86 -4.85
N LEU A 153 -26.42 33.14 -5.90
CA LEU A 153 -26.10 33.48 -7.27
C LEU A 153 -27.13 34.48 -7.82
N TYR A 154 -26.61 35.56 -8.38
CA TYR A 154 -27.39 36.53 -9.18
C TYR A 154 -26.93 36.48 -10.64
N ILE A 155 -27.86 36.37 -11.56
CA ILE A 155 -27.55 36.42 -13.00
C ILE A 155 -28.29 37.61 -13.61
N ASN A 156 -27.55 38.51 -14.25
CA ASN A 156 -28.06 39.74 -14.83
C ASN A 156 -28.94 40.56 -13.86
N GLY A 157 -28.56 40.57 -12.56
CA GLY A 157 -29.27 41.29 -11.50
C GLY A 157 -30.49 40.56 -10.91
N GLU A 158 -30.85 39.37 -11.40
CA GLU A 158 -31.94 38.54 -10.85
C GLU A 158 -31.33 37.48 -9.90
N TYR A 159 -31.90 37.30 -8.69
CA TYR A 159 -31.55 36.21 -7.82
C TYR A 159 -31.87 34.87 -8.45
N TRP A 160 -30.85 34.10 -8.78
CA TRP A 160 -30.96 32.82 -9.50
C TRP A 160 -31.16 31.64 -8.56
N GLY A 161 -30.63 31.75 -7.34
CA GLY A 161 -30.83 30.77 -6.27
C GLY A 161 -29.58 30.54 -5.40
N LEU A 162 -29.72 29.63 -4.42
CA LEU A 162 -28.65 29.20 -3.54
C LEU A 162 -27.88 28.04 -4.17
N TYR A 163 -26.57 28.05 -4.09
CA TYR A 163 -25.67 27.01 -4.60
C TYR A 163 -24.65 26.62 -3.53
N ASP A 164 -24.17 25.38 -3.55
CA ASP A 164 -22.95 25.02 -2.86
C ASP A 164 -21.76 25.59 -3.64
N LEU A 165 -20.89 26.31 -2.95
CA LEU A 165 -19.67 26.91 -3.51
C LEU A 165 -18.50 26.00 -3.20
N ILE A 166 -17.89 25.42 -4.22
CA ILE A 166 -16.88 24.37 -4.08
C ILE A 166 -15.57 24.81 -4.74
N GLU A 167 -14.47 24.60 -4.05
CA GLU A 167 -13.10 24.77 -4.57
C GLU A 167 -12.80 23.76 -5.67
N GLY A 168 -12.07 24.17 -6.70
CA GLY A 168 -11.62 23.27 -7.76
C GLY A 168 -10.36 22.50 -7.36
N VAL A 169 -10.27 21.23 -7.73
CA VAL A 169 -9.02 20.45 -7.63
C VAL A 169 -8.22 20.69 -8.90
N ASN A 170 -7.15 21.46 -8.79
CA ASN A 170 -6.26 21.91 -9.85
C ASN A 170 -4.88 22.24 -9.27
N ASN A 171 -3.98 22.87 -10.04
CA ASN A 171 -2.63 23.20 -9.59
C ASN A 171 -2.62 24.09 -8.34
N GLU A 172 -3.52 25.07 -8.23
CA GLU A 172 -3.60 25.97 -7.06
C GLU A 172 -4.02 25.17 -5.80
N PHE A 173 -4.92 24.21 -5.95
CA PHE A 173 -5.28 23.28 -4.88
C PHE A 173 -4.04 22.46 -4.45
N ILE A 174 -3.30 21.91 -5.40
CA ILE A 174 -2.08 21.14 -5.14
C ILE A 174 -1.05 22.00 -4.43
N GLU A 175 -0.76 23.21 -4.91
CA GLU A 175 0.16 24.15 -4.28
C GLU A 175 -0.25 24.48 -2.84
N SER A 176 -1.55 24.70 -2.59
CA SER A 176 -2.05 25.07 -1.27
C SER A 176 -2.03 23.91 -0.26
N ARG A 177 -2.02 22.65 -0.71
CA ARG A 177 -2.04 21.46 0.16
C ARG A 177 -0.67 20.80 0.28
N PHE A 178 0.13 20.85 -0.77
CA PHE A 178 1.40 20.11 -0.87
C PHE A 178 2.63 21.02 -0.97
N GLY A 179 2.47 22.28 -1.38
CA GLY A 179 3.53 23.28 -1.48
C GLY A 179 3.87 23.69 -2.90
N PHE A 180 4.50 24.88 -3.05
CA PHE A 180 4.79 25.51 -4.35
C PHE A 180 5.90 24.83 -5.20
N SER A 181 6.52 23.78 -4.70
CA SER A 181 7.54 23.04 -5.44
C SER A 181 7.05 21.70 -5.99
N GLU A 182 5.79 21.41 -5.80
CA GLU A 182 5.19 20.15 -6.24
C GLU A 182 4.73 20.28 -7.71
N ASP A 183 5.22 19.37 -8.56
CA ASP A 183 4.95 19.34 -10.01
C ASP A 183 4.60 17.91 -10.47
N GLY A 184 3.91 17.16 -9.61
CA GLY A 184 3.47 15.80 -9.87
C GLY A 184 2.22 15.73 -10.75
N ASN A 185 1.89 14.52 -11.20
CA ASN A 185 0.73 14.25 -12.02
C ASN A 185 -0.56 14.16 -11.20
N LEU A 186 -1.55 14.95 -11.54
CA LEU A 186 -2.89 14.90 -10.97
C LEU A 186 -3.80 14.09 -11.88
N PHE A 187 -4.31 12.98 -11.38
CA PHE A 187 -5.28 12.15 -12.09
C PHE A 187 -6.67 12.29 -11.47
N LYS A 188 -7.71 12.20 -12.31
CA LYS A 188 -9.10 12.06 -11.89
C LYS A 188 -9.58 10.64 -12.19
N GLY A 189 -10.15 9.96 -11.21
CA GLY A 189 -10.80 8.67 -11.38
C GLY A 189 -12.17 8.82 -12.03
N ASP A 190 -12.22 9.06 -13.34
CA ASP A 190 -13.43 9.28 -14.13
C ASP A 190 -13.17 8.86 -15.59
N PRO A 191 -14.05 8.14 -16.25
CA PRO A 191 -15.37 7.67 -15.80
C PRO A 191 -15.37 6.36 -15.00
N HIS A 192 -14.27 5.61 -14.91
CA HIS A 192 -14.19 4.29 -14.31
C HIS A 192 -12.84 4.07 -13.58
N GLY A 193 -12.54 4.89 -12.58
CA GLY A 193 -11.32 4.84 -11.78
C GLY A 193 -11.30 3.68 -10.77
N ASP A 194 -11.35 2.44 -11.23
CA ASP A 194 -11.44 1.23 -10.39
C ASP A 194 -10.09 0.67 -9.92
N LEU A 195 -8.97 1.23 -10.42
CA LEU A 195 -7.58 0.83 -10.15
C LEU A 195 -7.26 -0.63 -10.52
N GLN A 196 -7.94 -1.18 -11.54
CA GLN A 196 -7.68 -2.52 -12.06
C GLN A 196 -6.56 -2.49 -13.10
N TRP A 197 -5.75 -3.55 -13.11
CA TRP A 197 -4.72 -3.78 -14.12
C TRP A 197 -5.31 -4.03 -15.51
N ARG A 198 -4.87 -3.25 -16.51
CA ARG A 198 -5.31 -3.34 -17.92
C ARG A 198 -4.17 -3.66 -18.89
N GLY A 199 -2.96 -3.84 -18.37
CA GLY A 199 -1.77 -4.09 -19.16
C GLY A 199 -0.69 -3.02 -18.99
N PRO A 200 0.51 -3.25 -19.52
CA PRO A 200 1.66 -2.36 -19.30
C PRO A 200 1.65 -1.09 -20.16
N ASN A 201 0.65 -0.89 -21.04
CA ASN A 201 0.62 0.26 -21.92
C ASN A 201 -0.21 1.37 -21.28
N GLU A 202 0.30 2.57 -21.19
CA GLU A 202 -0.38 3.75 -20.66
C GLU A 202 -1.71 4.03 -21.37
N SER A 203 -1.76 3.82 -22.69
CA SER A 203 -2.99 4.02 -23.50
C SER A 203 -4.16 3.13 -23.09
N ASP A 204 -3.93 2.04 -22.35
CA ASP A 204 -4.99 1.15 -21.88
C ASP A 204 -5.79 1.79 -20.73
N TYR A 205 -5.32 2.93 -20.19
CA TYR A 205 -5.92 3.65 -19.05
C TYR A 205 -6.62 4.97 -19.44
N TYR A 206 -6.39 5.50 -20.63
CA TYR A 206 -6.93 6.80 -21.06
C TYR A 206 -8.46 6.88 -21.10
N ASP A 207 -9.15 5.76 -21.29
CA ASP A 207 -10.63 5.69 -21.25
C ASP A 207 -11.18 5.52 -19.81
N HIS A 208 -10.30 5.45 -18.80
CA HIS A 208 -10.67 5.17 -17.40
C HIS A 208 -10.33 6.30 -16.44
N TYR A 209 -9.34 7.12 -16.79
CA TYR A 209 -8.86 8.24 -15.98
C TYR A 209 -8.64 9.47 -16.85
N GLU A 210 -8.66 10.62 -16.21
CA GLU A 210 -8.29 11.88 -16.85
C GLU A 210 -7.02 12.44 -16.19
N LEU A 211 -5.98 12.74 -16.97
CA LEU A 211 -4.83 13.52 -16.50
C LEU A 211 -5.23 15.00 -16.44
N LYS A 212 -4.95 15.67 -15.30
CA LYS A 212 -5.39 17.05 -15.00
C LYS A 212 -4.25 18.04 -14.77
N SER A 213 -3.01 17.57 -14.77
CA SER A 213 -1.78 18.39 -14.79
C SER A 213 -0.78 17.73 -15.73
N ASN A 214 0.27 18.45 -16.15
CA ASN A 214 1.35 17.94 -17.00
C ASN A 214 0.86 17.21 -18.27
N GLU A 215 -0.23 17.72 -18.87
CA GLU A 215 -0.88 17.10 -20.04
C GLU A 215 0.02 17.10 -21.28
N GLU A 216 1.03 17.99 -21.36
CA GLU A 216 2.00 18.04 -22.46
C GLU A 216 3.03 16.91 -22.36
N GLU A 217 3.52 16.59 -21.15
CA GLU A 217 4.40 15.48 -20.83
C GLU A 217 3.68 14.15 -20.97
N ASN A 218 2.42 14.10 -20.56
CA ASN A 218 1.51 12.95 -20.66
C ASN A 218 2.14 11.64 -20.19
N ASP A 219 2.79 11.67 -19.02
CA ASP A 219 3.43 10.50 -18.40
C ASP A 219 2.45 9.81 -17.43
N TRP A 220 2.15 8.55 -17.70
CA TRP A 220 1.23 7.71 -16.92
C TRP A 220 1.96 6.54 -16.23
N SER A 221 3.28 6.51 -16.32
CA SER A 221 4.10 5.38 -15.88
C SER A 221 3.88 5.03 -14.40
N GLN A 222 3.76 6.05 -13.54
CA GLN A 222 3.52 5.85 -12.10
C GLN A 222 2.13 5.24 -11.82
N LEU A 223 1.11 5.67 -12.56
CA LEU A 223 -0.23 5.07 -12.44
C LEU A 223 -0.21 3.60 -12.86
N VAL A 224 0.45 3.29 -13.97
CA VAL A 224 0.59 1.90 -14.45
C VAL A 224 1.33 1.05 -13.43
N ASP A 225 2.38 1.57 -12.79
CA ASP A 225 3.13 0.87 -11.75
C ASP A 225 2.27 0.63 -10.49
N LEU A 226 1.53 1.63 -10.02
CA LEU A 226 0.62 1.48 -8.87
C LEU A 226 -0.43 0.39 -9.12
N VAL A 227 -1.12 0.43 -10.27
CA VAL A 227 -2.17 -0.56 -10.55
C VAL A 227 -1.61 -1.96 -10.80
N ASN A 228 -0.36 -2.06 -11.28
CA ASN A 228 0.34 -3.33 -11.37
C ASN A 228 0.58 -3.94 -9.98
N VAL A 229 1.05 -3.14 -9.03
CA VAL A 229 1.23 -3.58 -7.63
C VAL A 229 -0.09 -4.01 -7.01
N LEU A 230 -1.16 -3.24 -7.21
CA LEU A 230 -2.47 -3.55 -6.63
C LEU A 230 -3.10 -4.85 -7.15
N ASP A 231 -2.87 -5.24 -8.40
CA ASP A 231 -3.53 -6.41 -9.00
C ASP A 231 -2.62 -7.63 -9.11
N ASN A 232 -1.32 -7.45 -9.38
CA ASN A 232 -0.45 -8.55 -9.78
C ASN A 232 0.58 -8.98 -8.71
N ILE A 233 0.77 -8.19 -7.65
CA ILE A 233 1.69 -8.57 -6.58
C ILE A 233 0.95 -9.40 -5.54
N PRO A 234 1.54 -10.53 -5.06
CA PRO A 234 0.99 -11.31 -3.96
C PRO A 234 0.68 -10.47 -2.72
N GLN A 235 -0.30 -10.91 -1.93
CA GLN A 235 -0.71 -10.18 -0.72
C GLN A 235 0.46 -9.97 0.25
N SER A 236 1.30 -10.98 0.43
CA SER A 236 2.47 -10.94 1.31
C SER A 236 3.51 -9.87 0.95
N GLU A 237 3.59 -9.47 -0.33
CA GLU A 237 4.53 -8.44 -0.78
C GLU A 237 3.95 -7.02 -0.69
N ILE A 238 2.65 -6.88 -0.37
CA ILE A 238 1.97 -5.58 -0.28
C ILE A 238 2.58 -4.66 0.80
N PRO A 239 2.92 -5.14 2.02
CA PRO A 239 3.55 -4.29 3.03
C PRO A 239 4.88 -3.67 2.60
N ASP A 240 5.66 -4.36 1.79
CA ASP A 240 6.94 -3.88 1.30
C ASP A 240 6.83 -3.03 0.03
N SER A 241 5.87 -3.36 -0.85
CA SER A 241 5.76 -2.74 -2.18
C SER A 241 4.89 -1.49 -2.23
N LEU A 242 3.75 -1.50 -1.52
CA LEU A 242 2.74 -0.44 -1.62
C LEU A 242 3.13 0.88 -0.92
N PRO A 243 3.79 0.90 0.27
CA PRO A 243 4.11 2.14 0.97
C PRO A 243 5.08 3.08 0.24
N SER A 244 5.83 2.57 -0.73
CA SER A 244 6.72 3.40 -1.57
C SER A 244 5.99 4.12 -2.71
N ARG A 245 4.75 3.74 -3.02
CA ARG A 245 3.93 4.22 -4.14
C ARG A 245 2.67 4.92 -3.70
N LEU A 246 2.24 4.66 -2.46
CA LEU A 246 0.95 5.10 -1.96
C LEU A 246 1.10 5.74 -0.58
N ASP A 247 0.47 6.88 -0.38
CA ASP A 247 0.23 7.43 0.93
C ASP A 247 -0.91 6.65 1.59
N LEU A 248 -0.54 5.66 2.41
CA LEU A 248 -1.50 4.75 3.06
C LEU A 248 -2.54 5.49 3.90
N GLY A 249 -2.14 6.60 4.54
CA GLY A 249 -3.05 7.40 5.34
C GLY A 249 -4.18 7.99 4.51
N SER A 250 -3.86 8.60 3.36
CA SER A 250 -4.87 9.18 2.47
C SER A 250 -5.78 8.12 1.84
N ALA A 251 -5.22 6.96 1.47
CA ALA A 251 -6.00 5.86 0.90
C ALA A 251 -6.98 5.26 1.93
N LEU A 252 -6.50 4.91 3.12
CA LEU A 252 -7.32 4.37 4.21
C LEU A 252 -8.33 5.40 4.71
N GLY A 253 -7.93 6.69 4.81
CA GLY A 253 -8.82 7.79 5.18
C GLY A 253 -9.95 7.98 4.18
N MET A 254 -9.67 7.93 2.86
CA MET A 254 -10.68 8.00 1.81
C MET A 254 -11.68 6.83 1.91
N LEU A 255 -11.17 5.61 2.06
CA LEU A 255 -12.03 4.42 2.21
C LEU A 255 -12.92 4.53 3.47
N ALA A 256 -12.34 4.93 4.61
CA ALA A 256 -13.06 5.08 5.86
C ALA A 256 -14.12 6.20 5.79
N LEU A 257 -13.79 7.32 5.20
CA LEU A 257 -14.71 8.44 4.98
C LEU A 257 -15.91 8.03 4.12
N ASN A 258 -15.66 7.36 2.99
CA ASN A 258 -16.71 6.89 2.09
C ASN A 258 -17.61 5.85 2.74
N ILE A 259 -17.05 4.89 3.50
CA ILE A 259 -17.84 3.84 4.12
C ILE A 259 -18.61 4.33 5.35
N LEU A 260 -18.07 5.24 6.15
CA LEU A 260 -18.78 5.86 7.28
C LEU A 260 -20.00 6.63 6.80
N THR A 261 -19.83 7.46 5.77
CA THR A 261 -20.88 8.30 5.19
C THR A 261 -21.74 7.57 4.16
N VAL A 262 -21.46 6.30 3.88
CA VAL A 262 -22.12 5.53 2.81
C VAL A 262 -22.15 6.34 1.50
N ASN A 263 -21.00 6.90 1.13
CA ASN A 263 -20.80 7.56 -0.15
C ASN A 263 -20.43 6.52 -1.22
N LEU A 264 -21.43 5.90 -1.83
CA LEU A 264 -21.24 4.86 -2.83
C LEU A 264 -21.02 5.42 -4.25
N ASP A 265 -21.20 6.72 -4.45
CA ASP A 265 -20.80 7.40 -5.66
C ASP A 265 -19.33 7.83 -5.64
N SER A 266 -18.49 6.88 -5.26
CA SER A 266 -17.07 7.06 -4.99
C SER A 266 -16.26 5.83 -5.41
N TYR A 267 -14.96 5.79 -5.11
CA TYR A 267 -14.12 4.62 -5.38
C TYR A 267 -14.75 3.33 -4.87
N SER A 268 -15.23 3.31 -3.62
CA SER A 268 -15.74 2.08 -2.98
C SER A 268 -16.99 1.51 -3.67
N GLY A 269 -17.81 2.34 -4.28
CA GLY A 269 -19.05 1.94 -4.97
C GLY A 269 -18.92 1.94 -6.48
N SER A 270 -19.20 3.10 -7.12
CA SER A 270 -19.24 3.25 -8.57
C SER A 270 -17.87 3.28 -9.25
N GLY A 271 -16.79 3.53 -8.50
CA GLY A 271 -15.42 3.60 -9.02
C GLY A 271 -15.06 4.93 -9.66
N HIS A 272 -15.63 6.04 -9.19
CA HIS A 272 -15.30 7.39 -9.65
C HIS A 272 -15.38 8.43 -8.53
N ASN A 273 -15.40 9.73 -8.86
CA ASN A 273 -15.51 10.84 -7.91
C ASN A 273 -14.36 10.93 -6.90
N PHE A 274 -13.15 10.78 -7.37
CA PHE A 274 -11.94 11.08 -6.61
C PHE A 274 -10.84 11.57 -7.55
N TYR A 275 -9.89 12.32 -6.96
CA TYR A 275 -8.60 12.59 -7.58
C TYR A 275 -7.52 11.84 -6.82
N PHE A 276 -6.38 11.64 -7.47
CA PHE A 276 -5.18 11.16 -6.83
C PHE A 276 -3.96 11.81 -7.47
N TYR A 277 -3.09 12.27 -6.61
CA TYR A 277 -1.95 13.10 -6.94
C TYR A 277 -0.65 12.33 -6.72
N ASP A 278 0.14 12.17 -7.77
CA ASP A 278 1.49 11.62 -7.72
C ASP A 278 2.43 12.70 -7.17
N ARG A 279 2.71 12.66 -5.87
CA ARG A 279 3.45 13.70 -5.16
C ARG A 279 4.93 13.66 -5.52
N ASP A 280 5.45 14.71 -6.17
CA ASP A 280 6.83 14.77 -6.67
C ASP A 280 7.88 14.63 -5.56
N SER A 281 7.60 15.11 -4.36
CA SER A 281 8.53 15.09 -3.24
C SER A 281 8.93 13.69 -2.76
N ASP A 282 8.10 12.67 -2.95
CA ASP A 282 8.35 11.28 -2.52
C ASP A 282 7.81 10.19 -3.44
N GLY A 283 7.21 10.54 -4.58
CA GLY A 283 6.70 9.61 -5.58
C GLY A 283 5.51 8.77 -5.13
N ARG A 284 4.73 9.25 -4.13
CA ARG A 284 3.57 8.52 -3.61
C ARG A 284 2.27 9.17 -4.04
N PHE A 285 1.31 8.34 -4.45
CA PHE A 285 -0.04 8.80 -4.72
C PHE A 285 -0.78 9.17 -3.44
N VAL A 286 -1.40 10.36 -3.44
CA VAL A 286 -2.26 10.86 -2.36
C VAL A 286 -3.69 10.98 -2.89
N PHE A 287 -4.66 10.37 -2.22
CA PHE A 287 -6.06 10.41 -2.61
C PHE A 287 -6.78 11.66 -2.12
N ILE A 288 -7.63 12.24 -2.98
CA ILE A 288 -8.42 13.45 -2.73
C ILE A 288 -9.88 13.13 -3.07
N PRO A 289 -10.78 12.95 -2.08
CA PRO A 289 -12.20 12.74 -2.32
C PRO A 289 -12.85 13.94 -3.02
N TRP A 290 -13.83 13.67 -3.89
CA TRP A 290 -14.50 14.67 -4.71
C TRP A 290 -15.98 14.35 -4.90
N ASP A 291 -16.82 15.40 -5.07
CA ASP A 291 -18.25 15.34 -5.48
C ASP A 291 -19.11 14.48 -4.54
N ALA A 292 -19.13 14.82 -3.24
CA ALA A 292 -19.76 14.01 -2.19
C ALA A 292 -21.21 14.42 -1.87
N ASN A 293 -21.90 15.13 -2.75
CA ASN A 293 -23.28 15.55 -2.59
C ASN A 293 -24.28 14.37 -2.45
N GLU A 294 -23.88 13.17 -2.86
CA GLU A 294 -24.66 11.92 -2.73
C GLU A 294 -24.27 11.06 -1.50
N ALA A 295 -23.45 11.58 -0.58
CA ALA A 295 -23.12 10.92 0.67
C ALA A 295 -24.36 10.70 1.58
N TRP A 296 -24.18 9.92 2.65
CA TRP A 296 -25.24 9.45 3.56
C TRP A 296 -26.37 8.75 2.80
N GLY A 297 -25.98 7.83 1.89
CA GLY A 297 -26.87 6.87 1.25
C GLY A 297 -27.76 7.44 0.13
N CYS A 298 -27.47 8.63 -0.41
CA CYS A 298 -28.22 9.18 -1.55
C CYS A 298 -27.97 8.44 -2.85
N PHE A 299 -26.75 7.93 -3.06
CA PHE A 299 -26.46 7.01 -4.16
C PHE A 299 -26.59 5.58 -3.67
N SER A 300 -27.70 4.94 -3.98
CA SER A 300 -28.08 3.68 -3.37
C SER A 300 -27.56 2.43 -4.08
N MET A 301 -27.06 2.54 -5.29
CA MET A 301 -26.75 1.40 -6.18
C MET A 301 -27.89 0.37 -6.24
N GLY A 302 -29.14 0.82 -6.05
CA GLY A 302 -30.33 -0.04 -6.05
C GLY A 302 -30.68 -0.70 -4.70
N MET A 303 -29.85 -0.51 -3.67
CA MET A 303 -30.11 -1.01 -2.31
C MET A 303 -31.18 -0.16 -1.60
N PRO A 304 -32.02 -0.78 -0.74
CA PRO A 304 -32.92 -0.02 0.11
C PRO A 304 -32.15 0.70 1.23
N ILE A 305 -32.70 1.81 1.74
CA ILE A 305 -32.08 2.62 2.82
C ILE A 305 -31.75 1.77 4.07
N SER A 306 -32.59 0.77 4.39
CA SER A 306 -32.34 -0.14 5.53
C SER A 306 -31.08 -1.00 5.36
N GLN A 307 -30.73 -1.37 4.12
CA GLN A 307 -29.48 -2.08 3.84
C GLN A 307 -28.29 -1.13 3.83
N LEU A 308 -28.41 0.07 3.25
CA LEU A 308 -27.35 1.07 3.23
C LEU A 308 -26.84 1.43 4.63
N LYS A 309 -27.72 1.60 5.61
CA LYS A 309 -27.37 1.89 7.00
C LYS A 309 -26.54 0.76 7.65
N ASN A 310 -26.73 -0.47 7.19
CA ASN A 310 -26.15 -1.68 7.76
C ASN A 310 -25.06 -2.29 6.88
N LEU A 311 -24.46 -1.53 5.96
CA LEU A 311 -23.28 -2.00 5.23
C LEU A 311 -22.12 -2.27 6.17
N GLY A 312 -21.45 -3.40 6.03
CA GLY A 312 -20.24 -3.74 6.78
C GLY A 312 -19.14 -2.70 6.61
N PRO A 313 -18.21 -2.56 7.55
CA PRO A 313 -17.13 -1.59 7.43
C PRO A 313 -16.18 -1.88 6.27
N LEU A 314 -16.02 -3.14 5.88
CA LEU A 314 -15.16 -3.56 4.77
C LEU A 314 -15.88 -3.68 3.42
N TRP A 315 -17.12 -3.19 3.33
CA TRP A 315 -17.88 -3.28 2.09
C TRP A 315 -17.21 -2.55 0.94
N LEU A 316 -17.05 -3.25 -0.19
CA LEU A 316 -16.54 -2.74 -1.45
C LEU A 316 -17.47 -3.23 -2.57
N SER A 317 -18.11 -2.39 -3.33
CA SER A 317 -18.88 -2.67 -4.53
C SER A 317 -19.67 -4.01 -4.56
N TYR A 318 -20.27 -4.38 -5.71
CA TYR A 318 -20.95 -5.66 -5.89
C TYR A 318 -19.99 -6.75 -6.38
N PRO A 319 -20.32 -8.04 -6.18
CA PRO A 319 -19.59 -9.16 -6.79
C PRO A 319 -19.35 -8.94 -8.29
N GLY A 320 -18.11 -9.13 -8.75
CA GLY A 320 -17.71 -8.94 -10.14
C GLY A 320 -17.28 -7.50 -10.50
N HIS A 321 -17.27 -6.58 -9.54
CA HIS A 321 -16.70 -5.24 -9.69
C HIS A 321 -15.50 -5.10 -8.74
N SER A 322 -14.33 -5.50 -9.18
CA SER A 322 -13.10 -5.46 -8.38
C SER A 322 -12.75 -4.04 -7.94
N ARG A 323 -12.23 -3.92 -6.72
CA ARG A 323 -11.66 -2.71 -6.10
C ARG A 323 -10.29 -3.05 -5.48
N PRO A 324 -9.26 -3.24 -6.32
CA PRO A 324 -7.98 -3.80 -5.87
C PRO A 324 -7.36 -3.05 -4.69
N LEU A 325 -7.42 -1.71 -4.68
CA LEU A 325 -6.90 -0.90 -3.57
C LEU A 325 -7.54 -1.30 -2.23
N GLY A 326 -8.87 -1.31 -2.17
CA GLY A 326 -9.57 -1.68 -0.94
C GLY A 326 -9.33 -3.13 -0.55
N PHE A 327 -9.33 -4.04 -1.53
CA PHE A 327 -9.07 -5.46 -1.31
C PHE A 327 -7.68 -5.69 -0.71
N LYS A 328 -6.63 -5.12 -1.32
CA LYS A 328 -5.24 -5.26 -0.83
C LYS A 328 -5.04 -4.61 0.55
N LEU A 329 -5.61 -3.43 0.78
CA LEU A 329 -5.48 -2.76 2.08
C LEU A 329 -6.25 -3.48 3.18
N TYR A 330 -7.43 -4.02 2.90
CA TYR A 330 -8.21 -4.78 3.89
C TYR A 330 -7.64 -6.17 4.13
N GLY A 331 -6.94 -6.76 3.16
CA GLY A 331 -6.24 -8.03 3.29
C GLY A 331 -5.06 -7.98 4.27
N GLU A 332 -4.50 -6.78 4.53
CA GLU A 332 -3.41 -6.60 5.50
C GLU A 332 -3.96 -6.29 6.89
N PRO A 333 -3.75 -7.15 7.89
CA PRO A 333 -4.27 -6.94 9.24
C PRO A 333 -3.88 -5.60 9.84
N GLU A 334 -2.64 -5.15 9.66
CA GLU A 334 -2.14 -3.87 10.17
C GLU A 334 -2.86 -2.68 9.51
N TYR A 335 -3.04 -2.71 8.18
CA TYR A 335 -3.71 -1.63 7.44
C TYR A 335 -5.21 -1.60 7.76
N ARG A 336 -5.83 -2.76 7.95
CA ARG A 336 -7.23 -2.87 8.35
C ARG A 336 -7.46 -2.31 9.76
N GLU A 337 -6.57 -2.56 10.72
CA GLU A 337 -6.66 -1.95 12.04
C GLU A 337 -6.46 -0.42 12.00
N LEU A 338 -5.59 0.09 11.14
CA LEU A 338 -5.47 1.53 10.88
C LEU A 338 -6.77 2.09 10.29
N PHE A 339 -7.38 1.39 9.33
CA PHE A 339 -8.68 1.76 8.76
C PHE A 339 -9.78 1.82 9.82
N PHE A 340 -9.88 0.81 10.69
CA PHE A 340 -10.83 0.84 11.82
C PHE A 340 -10.50 1.95 12.81
N GLY A 341 -9.24 2.28 12.98
CA GLY A 341 -8.80 3.43 13.77
C GLY A 341 -9.33 4.76 13.22
N TYR A 342 -9.30 4.96 11.88
CA TYR A 342 -9.89 6.13 11.23
C TYR A 342 -11.42 6.18 11.44
N LEU A 343 -12.13 5.05 11.29
CA LEU A 343 -13.56 4.99 11.55
C LEU A 343 -13.89 5.39 12.99
N ARG A 344 -13.20 4.81 13.98
CA ARG A 344 -13.40 5.15 15.41
C ARG A 344 -13.10 6.63 15.67
N SER A 345 -11.99 7.16 15.16
CA SER A 345 -11.60 8.57 15.32
C SER A 345 -12.67 9.54 14.78
N MET A 346 -13.19 9.25 13.57
CA MET A 346 -14.27 10.05 13.00
C MET A 346 -15.57 9.94 13.83
N MET A 347 -15.96 8.75 14.26
CA MET A 347 -17.18 8.49 15.01
C MET A 347 -17.15 9.11 16.41
N ASP A 348 -16.01 9.08 17.08
CA ASP A 348 -15.80 9.71 18.39
C ASP A 348 -15.64 11.24 18.29
N GLY A 349 -15.19 11.74 17.14
CA GLY A 349 -14.92 13.14 16.86
C GLY A 349 -16.05 13.84 16.11
N TYR A 350 -15.74 14.36 14.91
CA TYR A 350 -16.64 15.17 14.10
C TYR A 350 -17.93 14.44 13.70
N ALA A 351 -17.87 13.14 13.38
CA ALA A 351 -19.03 12.33 12.99
C ALA A 351 -19.81 11.75 14.19
N ASN A 352 -19.53 12.19 15.42
CA ASN A 352 -20.43 11.88 16.54
C ASN A 352 -21.84 12.38 16.20
N PRO A 353 -22.89 11.55 16.32
CA PRO A 353 -24.23 11.91 15.82
C PRO A 353 -24.78 13.22 16.38
N ASP A 354 -24.55 13.50 17.65
CA ASP A 354 -25.07 14.73 18.28
C ASP A 354 -24.33 15.97 17.74
N SER A 355 -23.01 15.88 17.57
CA SER A 355 -22.19 16.97 17.02
C SER A 355 -22.46 17.21 15.53
N LEU A 356 -22.50 16.14 14.72
CA LEU A 356 -22.70 16.23 13.28
C LEU A 356 -24.11 16.74 12.94
N VAL A 357 -25.15 16.22 13.62
CA VAL A 357 -26.54 16.69 13.42
C VAL A 357 -26.68 18.16 13.83
N ALA A 358 -26.09 18.56 14.97
CA ALA A 358 -26.09 19.96 15.39
C ALA A 358 -25.39 20.87 14.37
N ARG A 359 -24.24 20.41 13.82
CA ARG A 359 -23.51 21.14 12.77
C ARG A 359 -24.35 21.30 11.48
N MET A 360 -25.01 20.23 11.05
CA MET A 360 -25.89 20.28 9.87
C MET A 360 -27.07 21.24 10.08
N GLU A 361 -27.68 21.26 11.27
CA GLU A 361 -28.78 22.22 11.55
C GLU A 361 -28.28 23.67 11.60
N GLU A 362 -27.09 23.93 12.14
CA GLU A 362 -26.46 25.25 12.10
C GLU A 362 -26.29 25.75 10.67
N LEU A 363 -25.76 24.93 9.77
CA LEU A 363 -25.59 25.25 8.35
C LEU A 363 -26.93 25.47 7.67
N ARG A 364 -27.93 24.65 7.99
CA ARG A 364 -29.31 24.81 7.46
C ARG A 364 -29.93 26.14 7.91
N ASP A 365 -29.72 26.54 9.16
CA ASP A 365 -30.23 27.82 9.65
C ASP A 365 -29.58 29.00 8.93
N LEU A 366 -28.29 28.91 8.61
CA LEU A 366 -27.54 29.89 7.82
C LEU A 366 -28.16 30.06 6.41
N VAL A 367 -28.43 28.95 5.72
CA VAL A 367 -28.90 28.98 4.33
C VAL A 367 -30.40 29.14 4.18
N ARG A 368 -31.19 28.91 5.23
CA ARG A 368 -32.64 28.91 5.24
C ARG A 368 -33.29 30.14 4.58
N PRO A 369 -32.88 31.40 4.88
CA PRO A 369 -33.45 32.59 4.23
C PRO A 369 -33.29 32.54 2.70
N TRP A 370 -32.15 32.07 2.21
CA TRP A 370 -31.80 31.97 0.81
C TRP A 370 -32.59 30.86 0.10
N VAL A 371 -32.74 29.73 0.77
CA VAL A 371 -33.60 28.61 0.30
C VAL A 371 -35.03 29.06 0.13
N TYR A 372 -35.58 29.84 1.06
CA TYR A 372 -36.96 30.32 0.97
C TYR A 372 -37.16 31.38 -0.13
N ALA A 373 -36.09 32.10 -0.47
CA ALA A 373 -36.11 33.07 -1.58
C ALA A 373 -35.87 32.40 -2.95
N ASP A 374 -35.34 31.19 -2.99
CA ASP A 374 -34.99 30.49 -4.23
C ASP A 374 -36.24 29.89 -4.92
N THR A 375 -36.65 30.49 -6.01
CA THR A 375 -37.79 30.05 -6.82
C THR A 375 -37.44 29.00 -7.86
N LYS A 376 -36.14 28.70 -8.06
CA LYS A 376 -35.63 27.79 -9.07
C LYS A 376 -35.08 26.47 -8.49
N MET A 377 -35.22 26.26 -7.17
CA MET A 377 -34.69 25.08 -6.44
C MET A 377 -34.96 23.76 -7.15
N VAL A 378 -34.01 22.84 -7.08
CA VAL A 378 -34.21 21.44 -7.49
C VAL A 378 -35.26 20.75 -6.64
N TYR A 379 -35.36 21.08 -5.38
CA TYR A 379 -36.31 20.58 -4.39
C TYR A 379 -37.24 21.69 -3.88
N THR A 380 -38.28 21.34 -3.14
CA THR A 380 -39.17 22.31 -2.51
C THR A 380 -38.69 22.70 -1.12
N THR A 381 -39.11 23.83 -0.59
CA THR A 381 -38.88 24.21 0.81
C THR A 381 -39.35 23.15 1.80
N ALA A 382 -40.43 22.41 1.49
CA ALA A 382 -40.89 21.29 2.28
C ALA A 382 -39.88 20.10 2.28
N HIS A 383 -39.21 19.83 1.15
CA HIS A 383 -38.14 18.85 1.10
C HIS A 383 -36.95 19.30 1.94
N PHE A 384 -36.54 20.57 1.86
CA PHE A 384 -35.50 21.13 2.73
C PHE A 384 -35.84 20.98 4.21
N GLU A 385 -37.05 21.35 4.66
CA GLU A 385 -37.41 21.23 6.07
C GLU A 385 -37.44 19.79 6.58
N ASN A 386 -37.80 18.84 5.73
CA ASN A 386 -37.91 17.43 6.09
C ASN A 386 -36.59 16.65 5.90
N ALA A 387 -35.57 17.22 5.25
CA ALA A 387 -34.35 16.51 4.86
C ALA A 387 -33.56 15.91 6.03
N MET A 388 -33.68 16.49 7.23
CA MET A 388 -33.02 15.95 8.42
C MET A 388 -33.74 14.75 9.03
N SER A 389 -35.08 14.73 9.00
CA SER A 389 -35.85 13.84 9.86
C SER A 389 -36.60 12.72 9.17
N VAL A 390 -36.81 12.81 7.84
CA VAL A 390 -37.66 11.84 7.09
C VAL A 390 -37.02 11.47 5.74
N ASP A 391 -37.13 10.20 5.37
CA ASP A 391 -36.78 9.74 4.04
C ASP A 391 -37.70 10.40 3.00
N LEU A 392 -37.10 11.05 2.02
CA LEU A 392 -37.82 11.75 0.96
C LEU A 392 -38.02 10.81 -0.24
N THR A 393 -39.26 10.75 -0.73
CA THR A 393 -39.63 9.96 -1.90
C THR A 393 -40.22 10.89 -2.99
N GLY A 394 -39.78 10.69 -4.24
CA GLY A 394 -40.39 11.37 -5.38
C GLY A 394 -39.73 12.68 -5.83
N GLY A 395 -38.50 12.97 -5.41
CA GLY A 395 -37.68 14.04 -5.98
C GLY A 395 -36.86 13.57 -7.20
N PRO A 396 -36.17 14.49 -7.92
CA PRO A 396 -35.18 14.11 -8.91
C PRO A 396 -34.09 13.22 -8.28
N GLY A 397 -33.77 12.09 -8.91
CA GLY A 397 -32.68 11.20 -8.46
C GLY A 397 -33.10 10.08 -7.50
N GLY A 398 -34.40 9.93 -7.15
CA GLY A 398 -34.87 8.79 -6.36
C GLY A 398 -35.09 9.08 -4.87
N GLY A 399 -35.03 8.07 -4.02
CA GLY A 399 -35.19 8.20 -2.57
C GLY A 399 -33.95 8.84 -1.91
N ILE A 400 -34.18 9.77 -1.00
CA ILE A 400 -33.12 10.47 -0.24
C ILE A 400 -33.33 10.17 1.25
N PRO A 401 -32.36 9.57 1.95
CA PRO A 401 -32.49 9.31 3.37
C PRO A 401 -32.60 10.58 4.20
N GLY A 402 -33.45 10.54 5.25
CA GLY A 402 -33.42 11.55 6.30
C GLY A 402 -32.08 11.48 7.05
N LEU A 403 -31.36 12.61 7.14
CA LEU A 403 -29.99 12.63 7.64
C LEU A 403 -29.84 12.15 9.08
N GLU A 404 -30.60 12.71 10.02
CA GLU A 404 -30.47 12.38 11.42
C GLU A 404 -30.71 10.87 11.72
N PRO A 405 -31.82 10.24 11.31
CA PRO A 405 -31.98 8.80 11.52
C PRO A 405 -30.96 7.96 10.78
N PHE A 406 -30.52 8.39 9.59
CA PHE A 406 -29.46 7.67 8.86
C PHE A 406 -28.13 7.72 9.61
N ILE A 407 -27.68 8.89 10.04
CA ILE A 407 -26.42 9.09 10.77
C ILE A 407 -26.42 8.27 12.07
N ARG A 408 -27.52 8.34 12.86
CA ARG A 408 -27.61 7.62 14.14
C ARG A 408 -27.60 6.11 13.93
N ASP A 409 -28.44 5.59 13.03
CA ASP A 409 -28.52 4.15 12.77
C ASP A 409 -27.18 3.61 12.21
N ARG A 410 -26.53 4.38 11.33
CA ARG A 410 -25.19 4.03 10.78
C ARG A 410 -24.12 4.01 11.85
N HIS A 411 -24.10 5.04 12.71
CA HIS A 411 -23.17 5.10 13.84
C HIS A 411 -23.37 3.92 14.79
N ASP A 412 -24.62 3.63 15.17
CA ASP A 412 -24.92 2.54 16.10
C ASP A 412 -24.54 1.18 15.50
N HIS A 413 -24.77 0.97 14.20
CA HIS A 413 -24.36 -0.24 13.50
C HIS A 413 -22.83 -0.41 13.53
N LEU A 414 -22.07 0.61 13.13
CA LEU A 414 -20.60 0.54 13.14
C LEU A 414 -20.05 0.43 14.56
N LEU A 415 -20.64 1.11 15.54
CA LEU A 415 -20.25 1.00 16.95
C LEU A 415 -20.48 -0.41 17.49
N GLY A 416 -21.56 -1.07 17.06
CA GLY A 416 -21.83 -2.48 17.39
C GLY A 416 -20.70 -3.40 16.92
N ILE A 417 -20.16 -3.14 15.74
CA ILE A 417 -19.06 -3.89 15.13
C ILE A 417 -17.71 -3.50 15.74
N LEU A 418 -17.38 -2.21 15.70
CA LEU A 418 -16.05 -1.69 16.08
C LEU A 418 -15.87 -1.52 17.61
N GLY A 419 -16.97 -1.41 18.37
CA GLY A 419 -16.98 -1.29 19.83
C GLY A 419 -16.94 -2.62 20.57
N SER A 420 -17.27 -3.71 19.91
CA SER A 420 -16.86 -5.03 20.34
C SER A 420 -15.36 -5.14 20.06
N ALA A 421 -14.49 -4.67 20.97
CA ALA A 421 -13.16 -5.25 21.02
C ALA A 421 -13.45 -6.76 21.16
N SER A 422 -13.24 -7.51 20.09
CA SER A 422 -13.39 -8.95 20.14
C SER A 422 -12.52 -9.43 21.30
N ALA A 423 -13.18 -9.98 22.33
CA ALA A 423 -12.49 -11.00 23.10
C ALA A 423 -11.92 -11.96 22.03
N PRO A 424 -10.67 -12.40 22.15
CA PRO A 424 -10.08 -13.31 21.17
C PRO A 424 -11.12 -14.40 20.92
N ALA A 425 -11.50 -14.55 19.65
CA ALA A 425 -12.59 -15.44 19.30
C ALA A 425 -12.28 -16.82 19.89
N ASP A 426 -13.27 -17.41 20.55
CA ASP A 426 -13.11 -18.75 21.08
C ASP A 426 -13.02 -19.79 19.95
N LEU A 427 -13.53 -19.45 18.75
CA LEU A 427 -13.38 -20.22 17.53
C LEU A 427 -12.31 -19.59 16.64
N VAL A 428 -11.35 -20.35 16.20
CA VAL A 428 -10.22 -19.87 15.38
C VAL A 428 -9.94 -20.83 14.22
N LEU A 429 -9.40 -20.27 13.14
CA LEU A 429 -8.68 -21.03 12.11
C LEU A 429 -7.43 -21.62 12.74
N ASN A 430 -7.11 -22.89 12.47
CA ASN A 430 -6.01 -23.58 13.12
C ASN A 430 -4.96 -24.10 12.15
N GLU A 431 -5.40 -24.75 11.05
CA GLU A 431 -4.51 -25.36 10.05
C GLU A 431 -5.21 -25.35 8.68
N LEU A 432 -4.46 -25.28 7.60
CA LEU A 432 -4.96 -25.46 6.24
C LEU A 432 -3.91 -26.13 5.34
N MET A 433 -4.38 -26.75 4.24
CA MET A 433 -3.55 -27.32 3.18
C MET A 433 -4.16 -26.97 1.82
N ALA A 434 -3.42 -26.21 1.02
CA ALA A 434 -3.88 -25.68 -0.27
C ALA A 434 -3.35 -26.46 -1.51
N ASP A 435 -2.63 -27.57 -1.30
CA ASP A 435 -2.18 -28.49 -2.34
C ASP A 435 -2.03 -29.90 -1.73
N ASN A 436 -3.20 -30.52 -1.44
CA ASN A 436 -3.27 -31.84 -0.83
C ASN A 436 -3.25 -32.95 -1.91
N ALA A 437 -2.09 -33.54 -2.11
CA ALA A 437 -1.95 -34.63 -3.09
C ALA A 437 -2.01 -36.03 -2.48
N THR A 438 -1.52 -36.21 -1.24
CA THR A 438 -1.39 -37.55 -0.62
C THR A 438 -1.65 -37.56 0.89
N THR A 439 -1.84 -36.42 1.56
CA THR A 439 -1.88 -36.34 3.03
C THR A 439 -3.18 -36.86 3.62
N LEU A 440 -4.33 -36.38 3.17
CA LEU A 440 -5.64 -36.74 3.70
C LEU A 440 -6.67 -36.87 2.56
N ALA A 441 -7.36 -37.99 2.47
CA ALA A 441 -8.45 -38.17 1.53
C ALA A 441 -9.80 -37.89 2.22
N ASP A 442 -10.74 -37.33 1.46
CA ASP A 442 -12.12 -37.15 1.86
C ASP A 442 -12.86 -38.49 1.96
N GLU A 443 -14.14 -38.50 2.34
CA GLU A 443 -14.97 -39.68 2.43
C GLU A 443 -15.30 -40.36 1.07
N PHE A 444 -15.02 -39.65 -0.06
CA PHE A 444 -15.17 -40.17 -1.42
C PHE A 444 -13.86 -40.70 -2.00
N GLY A 445 -12.73 -40.46 -1.30
CA GLY A 445 -11.37 -40.87 -1.67
C GLY A 445 -10.66 -39.89 -2.56
N GLY A 446 -11.14 -38.61 -2.64
CA GLY A 446 -10.45 -37.47 -3.22
C GLY A 446 -9.37 -36.92 -2.25
N TYR A 447 -8.33 -36.37 -2.81
CA TYR A 447 -7.34 -35.61 -2.05
C TYR A 447 -7.58 -34.13 -2.38
N ASP A 448 -8.47 -33.53 -1.63
CA ASP A 448 -8.90 -32.15 -1.83
C ASP A 448 -8.30 -31.24 -0.77
N ASP A 449 -8.20 -29.94 -1.06
CA ASP A 449 -7.72 -28.95 -0.12
C ASP A 449 -8.65 -28.88 1.09
N TRP A 450 -8.10 -28.50 2.22
CA TRP A 450 -8.87 -28.49 3.46
C TRP A 450 -8.45 -27.38 4.40
N LEU A 451 -9.38 -27.00 5.27
CA LEU A 451 -9.18 -26.02 6.31
C LEU A 451 -9.73 -26.55 7.62
N GLU A 452 -9.03 -26.31 8.71
CA GLU A 452 -9.41 -26.71 10.05
C GLU A 452 -9.69 -25.51 10.95
N ILE A 453 -10.76 -25.62 11.72
CA ILE A 453 -11.08 -24.69 12.82
C ILE A 453 -11.04 -25.42 14.15
N THR A 454 -10.73 -24.68 15.23
CA THR A 454 -10.80 -25.25 16.59
C THR A 454 -11.47 -24.30 17.56
N ASN A 455 -12.11 -24.90 18.59
CA ASN A 455 -12.69 -24.18 19.71
C ASN A 455 -11.68 -24.13 20.88
N ARG A 456 -10.98 -22.99 21.02
CA ARG A 456 -10.05 -22.77 22.15
C ARG A 456 -10.68 -22.21 23.40
N GLY A 457 -12.03 -22.03 23.42
CA GLY A 457 -12.80 -21.54 24.57
C GLY A 457 -13.06 -22.61 25.59
N ASP A 458 -13.68 -22.21 26.73
CA ASP A 458 -14.03 -23.09 27.82
C ASP A 458 -15.48 -23.71 27.71
N ALA A 459 -16.23 -23.32 26.65
CA ALA A 459 -17.60 -23.75 26.41
C ALA A 459 -17.81 -24.24 24.97
N ALA A 460 -18.80 -25.13 24.78
CA ALA A 460 -19.19 -25.54 23.43
C ALA A 460 -19.78 -24.36 22.65
N LEU A 461 -19.34 -24.19 21.41
CA LEU A 461 -19.78 -23.12 20.48
C LEU A 461 -20.74 -23.72 19.44
N ASN A 462 -21.86 -23.04 19.21
CA ASN A 462 -22.74 -23.34 18.08
C ASN A 462 -22.23 -22.58 16.84
N LEU A 463 -21.99 -23.29 15.74
CA LEU A 463 -21.45 -22.76 14.49
C LEU A 463 -22.54 -22.25 13.54
N ALA A 464 -23.84 -22.39 13.87
CA ALA A 464 -24.93 -21.93 13.01
C ALA A 464 -24.83 -20.42 12.76
N GLY A 465 -24.81 -20.01 11.49
CA GLY A 465 -24.68 -18.60 11.06
C GLY A 465 -23.24 -18.12 10.91
N MET A 466 -22.26 -18.96 11.21
CA MET A 466 -20.86 -18.71 10.87
C MET A 466 -20.54 -19.17 9.45
N SER A 467 -19.55 -18.56 8.81
CA SER A 467 -19.15 -18.90 7.44
C SER A 467 -17.63 -18.82 7.25
N LEU A 468 -17.17 -19.50 6.20
CA LEU A 468 -15.79 -19.41 5.70
C LEU A 468 -15.82 -18.90 4.27
N THR A 469 -14.80 -18.15 3.89
CA THR A 469 -14.61 -17.69 2.51
C THR A 469 -13.14 -17.36 2.24
N ASP A 470 -12.74 -17.50 1.00
CA ASP A 470 -11.51 -16.95 0.40
C ASP A 470 -11.74 -15.57 -0.23
N ASP A 471 -13.02 -15.18 -0.42
CA ASP A 471 -13.42 -13.94 -1.06
C ASP A 471 -14.47 -13.18 -0.23
N LEU A 472 -14.10 -12.03 0.35
CA LEU A 472 -15.00 -11.18 1.11
C LEU A 472 -16.19 -10.62 0.31
N TYR A 473 -16.16 -10.72 -1.03
CA TYR A 473 -17.34 -10.44 -1.88
C TYR A 473 -18.37 -11.58 -1.88
N SER A 474 -17.96 -12.76 -1.42
CA SER A 474 -18.78 -13.97 -1.31
C SER A 474 -18.76 -14.51 0.12
N PRO A 475 -19.19 -13.72 1.13
CA PRO A 475 -19.01 -14.05 2.54
C PRO A 475 -19.72 -15.33 2.98
N ASP A 476 -20.66 -15.83 2.21
CA ASP A 476 -21.44 -17.04 2.45
C ASP A 476 -21.00 -18.22 1.56
N ALA A 477 -19.75 -18.19 1.02
CA ALA A 477 -19.20 -19.25 0.14
C ALA A 477 -19.24 -20.64 0.82
N PHE A 478 -19.05 -20.68 2.14
CA PHE A 478 -19.36 -21.84 2.95
C PHE A 478 -20.08 -21.39 4.24
N VAL A 479 -21.24 -21.94 4.52
CA VAL A 479 -21.99 -21.67 5.77
C VAL A 479 -22.01 -22.93 6.61
N PHE A 480 -21.52 -22.85 7.85
CA PHE A 480 -21.51 -23.98 8.76
C PHE A 480 -22.91 -24.53 9.02
N PRO A 481 -23.07 -25.86 9.03
CA PRO A 481 -24.32 -26.48 9.44
C PRO A 481 -24.63 -26.17 10.92
N ASP A 482 -25.91 -26.34 11.32
CA ASP A 482 -26.31 -26.24 12.74
C ASP A 482 -25.67 -27.37 13.56
N THR A 483 -24.43 -27.14 13.98
CA THR A 483 -23.61 -28.05 14.76
C THR A 483 -22.91 -27.30 15.89
N SER A 484 -22.36 -28.03 16.85
CA SER A 484 -21.63 -27.45 17.97
C SER A 484 -20.26 -28.09 18.08
N LEU A 485 -19.24 -27.28 18.34
CA LEU A 485 -17.85 -27.68 18.57
C LEU A 485 -17.53 -27.54 20.05
N ALA A 486 -17.17 -28.65 20.72
CA ALA A 486 -16.82 -28.64 22.14
C ALA A 486 -15.44 -27.99 22.36
N PRO A 487 -15.08 -27.58 23.59
CA PRO A 487 -13.77 -27.07 23.90
C PRO A 487 -12.65 -28.03 23.49
N GLY A 488 -11.68 -27.53 22.74
CA GLY A 488 -10.54 -28.30 22.22
C GLY A 488 -10.89 -29.29 21.11
N GLU A 489 -12.10 -29.24 20.56
CA GLU A 489 -12.43 -30.03 19.34
C GLU A 489 -12.02 -29.26 18.07
N TYR A 490 -11.65 -30.05 17.07
CA TYR A 490 -11.29 -29.61 15.72
C TYR A 490 -12.40 -29.98 14.75
N LEU A 491 -12.62 -29.12 13.73
CA LEU A 491 -13.55 -29.41 12.63
C LEU A 491 -12.87 -29.06 11.31
N LEU A 492 -12.79 -30.06 10.45
CA LEU A 492 -12.21 -29.94 9.12
C LEU A 492 -13.31 -29.64 8.09
N VAL A 493 -13.03 -28.73 7.18
CA VAL A 493 -13.86 -28.34 6.03
C VAL A 493 -13.06 -28.56 4.77
N TRP A 494 -13.62 -29.31 3.81
CA TRP A 494 -13.04 -29.51 2.50
C TRP A 494 -13.30 -28.29 1.61
N CYS A 495 -12.25 -27.77 1.01
CA CYS A 495 -12.31 -26.63 0.11
C CYS A 495 -12.14 -27.11 -1.33
N ASP A 496 -13.21 -27.70 -1.90
CA ASP A 496 -13.17 -28.51 -3.11
C ASP A 496 -14.09 -28.02 -4.24
N ASP A 497 -14.88 -26.95 -4.02
CA ASP A 497 -15.92 -26.46 -4.95
C ASP A 497 -16.98 -27.54 -5.26
N GLU A 498 -17.22 -28.49 -4.34
CA GLU A 498 -18.14 -29.63 -4.49
C GLU A 498 -19.13 -29.75 -3.32
N SER A 499 -19.78 -28.65 -2.89
CA SER A 499 -20.74 -28.62 -1.78
C SER A 499 -21.87 -29.64 -1.84
N VAL A 500 -22.08 -30.27 -3.02
CA VAL A 500 -23.03 -31.36 -3.19
C VAL A 500 -22.57 -32.69 -2.55
N GLN A 501 -21.31 -32.82 -2.20
CA GLN A 501 -20.74 -34.04 -1.58
C GLN A 501 -21.13 -34.11 -0.10
N GLY A 502 -21.25 -33.00 0.59
CA GLY A 502 -21.63 -33.01 2.00
C GLY A 502 -21.70 -31.62 2.66
N PRO A 503 -22.15 -31.58 3.93
CA PRO A 503 -22.30 -30.33 4.64
C PRO A 503 -20.96 -29.71 5.12
N LEU A 504 -19.84 -30.37 4.94
CA LEU A 504 -18.49 -29.90 5.23
C LEU A 504 -17.62 -29.77 3.96
N HIS A 505 -18.26 -29.63 2.79
CA HIS A 505 -17.62 -29.34 1.51
C HIS A 505 -18.01 -27.93 1.07
N ALA A 506 -17.02 -27.07 0.86
CA ALA A 506 -17.20 -25.65 0.53
C ALA A 506 -17.38 -25.43 -0.98
N ASP A 507 -18.05 -24.33 -1.35
CA ASP A 507 -18.19 -23.87 -2.74
C ASP A 507 -17.00 -22.97 -3.16
N PHE A 508 -15.79 -23.25 -2.65
CA PHE A 508 -14.54 -22.58 -3.06
C PHE A 508 -13.36 -23.57 -2.91
N LYS A 509 -12.22 -23.24 -3.52
CA LYS A 509 -10.94 -23.96 -3.41
C LYS A 509 -9.88 -23.04 -2.85
N LEU A 510 -8.88 -23.61 -2.18
CA LEU A 510 -7.69 -22.90 -1.80
C LEU A 510 -6.70 -22.81 -2.96
N SER A 511 -6.00 -21.70 -3.10
CA SER A 511 -4.98 -21.49 -4.12
C SER A 511 -3.60 -21.86 -3.60
N ALA A 512 -2.93 -22.85 -4.20
CA ALA A 512 -1.54 -23.17 -3.88
C ALA A 512 -0.55 -22.00 -4.11
N ASP A 513 -0.94 -20.99 -4.93
CA ASP A 513 -0.16 -19.77 -5.17
C ASP A 513 -0.29 -18.74 -4.03
N GLY A 514 -1.03 -19.08 -2.95
CA GLY A 514 -1.24 -18.22 -1.79
C GLY A 514 -2.48 -17.33 -1.91
N GLU A 515 -3.16 -17.11 -0.80
CA GLU A 515 -4.34 -16.25 -0.67
C GLU A 515 -4.69 -15.97 0.78
N CYS A 516 -5.83 -15.30 1.04
CA CYS A 516 -6.38 -15.08 2.37
C CYS A 516 -7.64 -15.91 2.58
N VAL A 517 -7.82 -16.44 3.80
CA VAL A 517 -9.03 -17.15 4.23
C VAL A 517 -9.62 -16.48 5.47
N TYR A 518 -10.93 -16.36 5.50
CA TYR A 518 -11.67 -15.63 6.53
C TYR A 518 -12.71 -16.51 7.20
N LEU A 519 -12.73 -16.50 8.53
CA LEU A 519 -13.81 -17.04 9.36
C LEU A 519 -14.72 -15.89 9.77
N LEU A 520 -16.01 -16.00 9.48
CA LEU A 520 -16.98 -14.93 9.70
C LEU A 520 -18.10 -15.38 10.66
N SER A 521 -18.62 -14.44 11.42
CA SER A 521 -19.86 -14.59 12.19
C SER A 521 -20.78 -13.41 11.90
N ASP A 522 -21.99 -13.69 11.43
CA ASP A 522 -22.95 -12.66 11.00
C ASP A 522 -22.35 -11.65 9.99
N GLY A 523 -21.41 -12.10 9.15
CA GLY A 523 -20.72 -11.30 8.14
C GLY A 523 -19.52 -10.48 8.65
N GLU A 524 -19.16 -10.64 9.92
CA GLU A 524 -18.00 -10.00 10.55
C GLU A 524 -16.82 -10.99 10.64
N ILE A 525 -15.60 -10.54 10.37
CA ILE A 525 -14.40 -11.37 10.48
C ILE A 525 -14.14 -11.69 11.95
N VAL A 526 -14.11 -12.96 12.29
CA VAL A 526 -13.82 -13.51 13.61
C VAL A 526 -12.35 -13.90 13.72
N ASP A 527 -11.83 -14.51 12.66
CA ASP A 527 -10.44 -14.89 12.52
C ASP A 527 -10.08 -14.97 11.04
N GLU A 528 -8.79 -14.88 10.73
CA GLU A 528 -8.29 -14.92 9.35
C GLU A 528 -6.85 -15.37 9.30
N THR A 529 -6.42 -15.82 8.12
CA THR A 529 -5.02 -16.06 7.79
C THR A 529 -4.77 -15.75 6.33
N GLY A 530 -3.58 -15.17 6.04
CA GLY A 530 -3.01 -15.14 4.70
C GLY A 530 -1.83 -16.09 4.65
N PHE A 531 -1.59 -16.72 3.51
CA PHE A 531 -0.45 -17.59 3.28
C PHE A 531 0.16 -17.35 1.91
N ASP A 532 1.47 -17.57 1.85
CA ASP A 532 2.26 -17.53 0.63
C ASP A 532 2.13 -18.85 -0.14
N PRO A 533 2.71 -18.98 -1.36
CA PRO A 533 2.69 -20.23 -2.10
C PRO A 533 3.12 -21.42 -1.25
N LEU A 534 2.27 -22.42 -1.13
CA LEU A 534 2.53 -23.67 -0.42
C LEU A 534 2.89 -24.79 -1.39
N ALA A 535 3.93 -25.54 -1.05
CA ALA A 535 4.27 -26.74 -1.83
C ALA A 535 3.32 -27.90 -1.50
N GLU A 536 3.25 -28.85 -2.43
CA GLU A 536 2.45 -30.08 -2.32
C GLU A 536 2.61 -30.78 -0.96
N ASP A 537 1.50 -31.11 -0.31
CA ASP A 537 1.40 -31.78 0.99
C ASP A 537 2.00 -31.01 2.17
N LEU A 538 2.27 -29.70 2.05
CA LEU A 538 2.62 -28.84 3.19
C LEU A 538 1.37 -28.17 3.76
N SER A 539 1.30 -28.06 5.07
CA SER A 539 0.25 -27.34 5.76
C SER A 539 0.74 -26.02 6.38
N TRP A 540 -0.17 -25.05 6.45
CA TRP A 540 -0.02 -23.77 7.10
C TRP A 540 -0.84 -23.76 8.36
N GLY A 541 -0.21 -23.68 9.53
CA GLY A 541 -0.91 -23.85 10.80
C GLY A 541 -0.36 -22.96 11.93
N ARG A 542 -1.15 -22.83 12.99
CA ARG A 542 -0.75 -22.07 14.19
C ARG A 542 0.18 -22.88 15.09
N TRP A 543 1.28 -22.22 15.50
CA TRP A 543 2.11 -22.77 16.56
C TRP A 543 2.48 -21.71 17.61
N PRO A 544 2.21 -21.92 18.92
CA PRO A 544 1.47 -23.05 19.52
C PRO A 544 0.02 -23.17 19.04
N ASP A 545 -0.48 -24.42 19.01
CA ASP A 545 -1.81 -24.79 18.58
C ASP A 545 -2.89 -23.82 19.02
N ALA A 546 -3.86 -23.51 18.16
CA ALA A 546 -5.00 -22.63 18.38
C ALA A 546 -4.66 -21.18 18.83
N SER A 547 -3.41 -20.83 19.07
CA SER A 547 -3.06 -19.55 19.75
C SER A 547 -1.80 -18.86 19.25
N GLY A 548 -0.92 -19.56 18.53
CA GLY A 548 0.37 -19.07 18.07
C GLY A 548 0.32 -18.33 16.75
N ASP A 549 1.49 -17.92 16.29
CA ASP A 549 1.70 -17.36 14.97
C ASP A 549 1.53 -18.45 13.90
N TRP A 550 1.19 -18.05 12.70
CA TRP A 550 1.07 -18.93 11.57
C TRP A 550 2.44 -19.28 10.98
N MET A 551 2.64 -20.54 10.62
CA MET A 551 3.87 -21.03 9.99
C MET A 551 3.63 -22.31 9.19
N ILE A 552 4.59 -22.70 8.35
CA ILE A 552 4.59 -24.01 7.72
C ILE A 552 4.86 -25.06 8.80
N LEU A 553 3.97 -26.04 8.95
CA LEU A 553 4.14 -27.14 9.89
C LEU A 553 4.99 -28.24 9.26
N GLY A 554 5.82 -28.90 10.07
CA GLY A 554 6.68 -30.01 9.61
C GLY A 554 5.88 -31.27 9.19
N ALA A 555 4.66 -31.44 9.73
CA ALA A 555 3.71 -32.46 9.33
C ALA A 555 2.30 -31.92 9.53
N ALA A 556 1.38 -32.18 8.59
CA ALA A 556 -0.02 -31.83 8.75
C ALA A 556 -0.68 -32.68 9.86
N THR A 557 -1.56 -32.03 10.64
CA THR A 557 -2.18 -32.63 11.84
C THR A 557 -3.72 -32.57 11.81
N PRO A 558 -4.38 -32.87 10.67
CA PRO A 558 -5.83 -32.71 10.52
C PRO A 558 -6.61 -33.46 11.59
N GLY A 559 -7.45 -32.74 12.34
CA GLY A 559 -8.27 -33.26 13.42
C GLY A 559 -7.54 -33.44 14.76
N ALA A 560 -6.36 -32.86 14.91
CA ALA A 560 -5.55 -32.98 16.12
C ALA A 560 -4.77 -31.68 16.42
N GLU A 561 -4.18 -31.60 17.63
CA GLU A 561 -3.29 -30.51 18.04
C GLU A 561 -2.09 -30.39 17.11
N ASN A 562 -1.80 -29.19 16.63
CA ASN A 562 -0.63 -28.92 15.79
C ASN A 562 0.66 -29.30 16.54
N GLU A 563 1.50 -30.07 15.90
CA GLU A 563 2.78 -30.48 16.47
C GLU A 563 3.83 -29.39 16.26
N ASN A 564 4.78 -29.30 17.19
CA ASN A 564 5.91 -28.36 17.06
C ASN A 564 6.61 -28.62 15.72
N PRO A 565 6.66 -27.65 14.81
CA PRO A 565 7.54 -27.80 13.66
C PRO A 565 8.93 -28.09 14.22
N GLU A 566 9.57 -29.18 13.80
CA GLU A 566 10.98 -29.38 14.14
C GLU A 566 11.68 -28.07 13.76
N GLU A 567 12.32 -27.39 14.77
CA GLU A 567 13.11 -26.21 14.45
C GLU A 567 13.99 -26.57 13.26
N PRO A 568 13.94 -25.86 12.12
CA PRO A 568 14.81 -26.17 11.00
C PRO A 568 16.22 -26.25 11.58
N GLU A 569 16.90 -27.39 11.43
CA GLU A 569 18.27 -27.53 11.92
C GLU A 569 19.02 -26.33 11.35
N GLU A 570 19.59 -25.51 12.23
CA GLU A 570 20.36 -24.33 11.82
C GLU A 570 21.48 -24.84 10.89
N ILE A 571 21.28 -24.69 9.57
CA ILE A 571 22.23 -25.15 8.57
C ILE A 571 23.43 -24.21 8.64
N LEU A 572 24.44 -24.63 9.35
CA LEU A 572 25.68 -23.89 9.48
C LEU A 572 26.65 -24.29 8.35
N LEU A 573 26.63 -23.53 7.27
CA LEU A 573 27.52 -23.65 6.12
C LEU A 573 28.13 -22.29 5.81
N TYR A 574 29.33 -22.30 5.23
CA TYR A 574 30.01 -21.08 4.82
C TYR A 574 30.46 -21.15 3.37
N ILE A 575 30.28 -20.09 2.62
CA ILE A 575 31.07 -19.81 1.41
C ILE A 575 32.49 -19.57 1.92
N ASN A 576 33.45 -20.40 1.53
CA ASN A 576 34.78 -20.44 2.16
C ASN A 576 35.85 -19.80 1.30
N GLU A 577 35.84 -20.08 -0.01
CA GLU A 577 36.86 -19.62 -0.98
C GLU A 577 36.24 -19.59 -2.39
N PHE A 578 36.70 -18.70 -3.26
CA PHE A 578 36.30 -18.69 -4.66
C PHE A 578 37.39 -18.14 -5.57
N VAL A 579 37.32 -18.48 -6.87
CA VAL A 579 38.13 -17.91 -7.95
C VAL A 579 37.20 -17.47 -9.09
N ALA A 580 37.12 -16.15 -9.34
CA ALA A 580 36.30 -15.55 -10.41
C ALA A 580 37.08 -15.25 -11.71
N LEU A 581 38.30 -15.69 -11.84
CA LEU A 581 39.16 -15.65 -13.07
C LEU A 581 40.15 -16.82 -13.04
N ASN A 582 39.65 -18.03 -13.26
CA ASN A 582 40.46 -19.23 -13.29
C ASN A 582 41.03 -19.49 -14.71
N ASN A 583 42.33 -19.18 -14.96
CA ASN A 583 42.97 -19.37 -16.25
C ASN A 583 43.89 -20.59 -16.29
N THR A 584 44.54 -20.93 -15.16
CA THR A 584 45.56 -21.97 -15.09
C THR A 584 45.49 -22.84 -13.79
N GLY A 585 44.49 -22.60 -12.96
CA GLY A 585 44.25 -23.29 -11.69
C GLY A 585 43.76 -24.72 -11.83
N ILE A 586 42.69 -25.07 -11.10
CA ILE A 586 42.03 -26.39 -11.24
C ILE A 586 41.17 -26.44 -12.50
N GLN A 587 41.00 -27.63 -13.03
CA GLN A 587 40.13 -27.92 -14.15
C GLN A 587 38.90 -28.70 -13.65
N ASP A 588 37.79 -28.46 -14.31
CA ASP A 588 36.57 -29.24 -14.15
C ASP A 588 36.76 -30.69 -14.72
N GLU A 589 35.72 -31.49 -14.70
CA GLU A 589 35.69 -32.86 -15.25
C GLU A 589 35.74 -32.88 -16.77
N MET A 590 35.48 -31.76 -17.45
CA MET A 590 35.60 -31.64 -18.93
C MET A 590 36.99 -31.18 -19.36
N GLY A 591 37.85 -30.78 -18.38
CA GLY A 591 39.22 -30.27 -18.59
C GLY A 591 39.27 -28.80 -18.90
N SER A 592 38.24 -28.03 -18.61
CA SER A 592 38.15 -26.57 -18.74
C SER A 592 38.62 -25.87 -17.47
N TYR A 593 39.08 -24.63 -17.61
CA TYR A 593 39.45 -23.77 -16.48
C TYR A 593 38.25 -22.82 -16.24
N GLU A 594 37.33 -23.25 -15.38
CA GLU A 594 36.14 -22.50 -15.07
C GLU A 594 36.24 -21.85 -13.70
N ASP A 595 35.50 -20.76 -13.46
CA ASP A 595 35.42 -20.12 -12.17
C ASP A 595 34.74 -21.05 -11.18
N TRP A 596 35.07 -20.95 -9.91
CA TRP A 596 34.56 -21.86 -8.90
C TRP A 596 34.37 -21.18 -7.55
N LEU A 597 33.49 -21.75 -6.76
CA LEU A 597 33.18 -21.39 -5.38
C LEU A 597 33.22 -22.65 -4.51
N GLU A 598 33.67 -22.49 -3.27
CA GLU A 598 33.76 -23.59 -2.30
C GLU A 598 32.84 -23.31 -1.11
N ILE A 599 32.09 -24.35 -0.69
CA ILE A 599 31.27 -24.36 0.51
C ILE A 599 31.94 -25.21 1.56
N TYR A 600 32.01 -24.78 2.82
CA TYR A 600 32.57 -25.44 3.97
C TYR A 600 31.48 -25.81 5.01
N ASN A 601 31.54 -27.05 5.50
CA ASN A 601 30.75 -27.54 6.64
C ASN A 601 31.57 -27.54 7.92
N PRO A 602 31.39 -26.61 8.87
CA PRO A 602 32.10 -26.57 10.16
C PRO A 602 31.55 -27.59 11.16
N GLY A 603 30.41 -28.21 10.88
CA GLY A 603 29.70 -29.11 11.78
C GLY A 603 30.42 -30.41 12.04
N VAL A 604 29.89 -31.18 12.99
CA VAL A 604 30.42 -32.51 13.39
C VAL A 604 29.68 -33.65 12.67
N GLU A 605 28.67 -33.36 11.89
CA GLU A 605 27.87 -34.29 11.07
C GLU A 605 27.86 -33.86 9.61
N ALA A 606 27.50 -34.76 8.70
CA ALA A 606 27.36 -34.44 7.29
C ALA A 606 26.07 -33.60 7.08
N ILE A 607 26.10 -32.62 6.19
CA ILE A 607 24.95 -31.79 5.83
C ILE A 607 24.52 -32.11 4.39
N GLU A 608 23.24 -32.44 4.21
CA GLU A 608 22.62 -32.63 2.91
C GLU A 608 22.28 -31.27 2.28
N LEU A 609 22.73 -31.06 1.03
CA LEU A 609 22.62 -29.77 0.33
C LEU A 609 21.40 -29.72 -0.63
N GLY A 610 20.76 -30.85 -0.91
CA GLY A 610 19.59 -30.86 -1.80
C GLY A 610 18.51 -29.87 -1.39
N GLY A 611 18.09 -29.03 -2.32
CA GLY A 611 17.10 -27.96 -2.07
C GLY A 611 17.63 -26.66 -1.47
N LEU A 612 18.96 -26.55 -1.21
CA LEU A 612 19.60 -25.26 -0.96
C LEU A 612 19.89 -24.56 -2.29
N TYR A 613 20.13 -23.26 -2.26
CA TYR A 613 20.31 -22.45 -3.45
C TYR A 613 21.58 -21.62 -3.38
N LEU A 614 22.24 -21.47 -4.55
CA LEU A 614 23.32 -20.51 -4.77
C LEU A 614 22.91 -19.44 -5.78
N THR A 615 23.42 -18.23 -5.60
CA THR A 615 23.16 -17.10 -6.47
C THR A 615 24.36 -16.17 -6.58
N ASP A 616 24.49 -15.45 -7.70
CA ASP A 616 25.36 -14.28 -7.90
C ASP A 616 24.57 -12.95 -7.82
N ASP A 617 23.27 -13.01 -7.48
CA ASP A 617 22.37 -11.86 -7.27
C ASP A 617 21.50 -12.15 -6.03
N LEU A 618 21.77 -11.46 -4.91
CA LEU A 618 21.07 -11.67 -3.63
C LEU A 618 19.57 -11.33 -3.69
N LEU A 619 19.09 -10.71 -4.78
CA LEU A 619 17.66 -10.50 -5.02
C LEU A 619 17.00 -11.71 -5.70
N GLN A 620 17.77 -12.68 -6.17
CA GLN A 620 17.31 -13.92 -6.80
C GLN A 620 17.69 -15.12 -5.94
N THR A 621 17.03 -15.27 -4.80
CA THR A 621 17.38 -16.22 -3.73
C THR A 621 17.27 -17.71 -4.12
N THR A 622 16.66 -18.03 -5.25
CA THR A 622 16.46 -19.39 -5.77
C THR A 622 17.06 -19.60 -7.17
N MET A 623 18.14 -18.87 -7.51
CA MET A 623 18.70 -18.84 -8.87
C MET A 623 19.20 -20.20 -9.34
N TRP A 624 19.96 -20.91 -8.54
CA TRP A 624 20.47 -22.25 -8.88
C TRP A 624 20.30 -23.20 -7.69
N ALA A 625 19.50 -24.24 -7.89
CA ALA A 625 19.27 -25.26 -6.87
C ALA A 625 20.46 -26.22 -6.78
N ILE A 626 21.05 -26.38 -5.59
CA ILE A 626 22.11 -27.36 -5.34
C ILE A 626 21.52 -28.77 -5.47
N PRO A 627 22.10 -29.66 -6.29
CA PRO A 627 21.59 -31.03 -6.47
C PRO A 627 21.71 -31.85 -5.20
N ASP A 628 21.05 -33.02 -5.15
CA ASP A 628 21.15 -33.97 -4.04
C ASP A 628 22.60 -34.41 -3.86
N THR A 629 23.27 -33.79 -2.92
CA THR A 629 24.66 -34.06 -2.53
C THR A 629 24.86 -33.69 -1.06
N SER A 630 25.99 -34.09 -0.45
CA SER A 630 26.26 -33.75 0.95
C SER A 630 27.71 -33.35 1.17
N ILE A 631 27.94 -32.53 2.21
CA ILE A 631 29.28 -32.19 2.70
C ILE A 631 29.50 -32.89 4.03
N ALA A 632 30.53 -33.75 4.11
CA ALA A 632 30.91 -34.43 5.35
C ALA A 632 31.31 -33.43 6.46
N ALA A 633 31.26 -33.84 7.73
CA ALA A 633 31.72 -33.04 8.84
C ALA A 633 33.15 -32.53 8.62
N GLY A 634 33.35 -31.21 8.75
CA GLY A 634 34.61 -30.52 8.45
C GLY A 634 35.06 -30.59 7.00
N GLY A 635 34.15 -30.92 6.06
CA GLY A 635 34.45 -31.11 4.63
C GLY A 635 34.21 -29.86 3.80
N PHE A 636 34.61 -29.92 2.53
CA PHE A 636 34.50 -28.87 1.54
C PHE A 636 33.85 -29.41 0.28
N LEU A 637 33.10 -28.55 -0.42
CA LEU A 637 32.52 -28.84 -1.73
C LEU A 637 32.82 -27.72 -2.70
N VAL A 638 33.50 -28.05 -3.81
CA VAL A 638 33.74 -27.11 -4.92
C VAL A 638 32.59 -27.17 -5.91
N ILE A 639 32.09 -26.04 -6.31
CA ILE A 639 31.01 -25.83 -7.28
C ILE A 639 31.55 -24.94 -8.41
N TRP A 640 31.32 -25.35 -9.67
CA TRP A 640 31.75 -24.64 -10.87
C TRP A 640 30.75 -23.56 -11.24
N CYS A 641 31.20 -22.32 -11.31
CA CYS A 641 30.38 -21.15 -11.66
C CYS A 641 30.64 -20.76 -13.12
N ASP A 642 30.07 -21.51 -14.07
CA ASP A 642 30.43 -21.45 -15.49
C ASP A 642 29.25 -21.16 -16.43
N ASN A 643 28.01 -21.06 -15.88
CA ASN A 643 26.78 -20.89 -16.64
C ASN A 643 26.52 -22.01 -17.66
N ASP A 644 26.94 -23.25 -17.35
CA ASP A 644 26.71 -24.43 -18.20
C ASP A 644 26.37 -25.71 -17.41
N GLU A 645 25.10 -25.80 -16.94
CA GLU A 645 24.60 -26.98 -16.22
C GLU A 645 24.70 -28.31 -17.00
N SER A 646 25.01 -28.24 -18.31
CA SER A 646 25.18 -29.47 -19.13
C SER A 646 26.50 -30.19 -18.90
N ASP A 647 27.49 -29.50 -18.30
CA ASP A 647 28.81 -30.05 -18.04
C ASP A 647 28.85 -30.95 -16.79
N GLY A 648 27.87 -30.78 -15.86
CA GLY A 648 27.74 -31.68 -14.69
C GLY A 648 26.76 -31.15 -13.63
N PRO A 649 26.49 -31.99 -12.61
CA PRO A 649 25.52 -31.61 -11.58
C PRO A 649 26.01 -30.49 -10.63
N LEU A 650 27.31 -30.20 -10.56
CA LEU A 650 27.88 -29.13 -9.75
C LEU A 650 28.33 -27.93 -10.60
N HIS A 651 27.68 -27.72 -11.75
CA HIS A 651 27.88 -26.56 -12.63
C HIS A 651 26.66 -25.64 -12.54
N THR A 652 26.89 -24.38 -12.23
CA THR A 652 25.81 -23.41 -12.02
C THR A 652 25.26 -22.81 -13.33
N ASN A 653 24.09 -22.19 -13.26
CA ASN A 653 23.50 -21.40 -14.34
C ASN A 653 23.94 -19.93 -14.34
N PHE A 654 25.01 -19.59 -13.60
CA PHE A 654 25.62 -18.25 -13.54
C PHE A 654 27.15 -18.33 -13.56
N LYS A 655 27.84 -17.20 -13.77
CA LYS A 655 29.30 -17.07 -13.72
C LYS A 655 29.72 -16.00 -12.75
N LEU A 656 30.86 -16.17 -12.07
CA LEU A 656 31.44 -15.14 -11.25
C LEU A 656 32.08 -14.02 -12.10
N SER A 657 31.84 -12.78 -11.73
CA SER A 657 32.41 -11.62 -12.43
C SER A 657 33.78 -11.24 -11.91
N GLY A 658 34.84 -11.31 -12.73
CA GLY A 658 36.16 -10.80 -12.39
C GLY A 658 36.20 -9.31 -12.04
N GLY A 659 35.13 -8.53 -12.32
CA GLY A 659 35.01 -7.13 -11.96
C GLY A 659 34.47 -6.87 -10.57
N GLY A 660 34.01 -7.91 -9.89
CA GLY A 660 33.35 -7.89 -8.58
C GLY A 660 31.84 -7.97 -8.70
N GLU A 661 31.24 -8.67 -7.75
CA GLU A 661 29.80 -8.88 -7.57
C GLU A 661 29.48 -9.42 -6.19
N GLU A 662 28.34 -10.05 -6.01
CA GLU A 662 27.91 -10.70 -4.76
C GLU A 662 27.67 -12.20 -4.98
N VAL A 663 27.78 -12.99 -3.93
CA VAL A 663 27.40 -14.41 -3.92
C VAL A 663 26.63 -14.72 -2.65
N GLY A 664 25.61 -15.58 -2.74
CA GLY A 664 24.76 -15.97 -1.62
C GLY A 664 24.43 -17.45 -1.63
N LEU A 665 24.38 -18.02 -0.43
CA LEU A 665 23.91 -19.37 -0.12
C LEU A 665 22.62 -19.25 0.67
N PHE A 666 21.53 -19.83 0.16
CA PHE A 666 20.20 -19.74 0.75
C PHE A 666 19.65 -21.10 1.16
N GLY A 667 18.77 -21.08 2.15
CA GLY A 667 18.10 -22.24 2.70
C GLY A 667 17.08 -22.86 1.73
N ARG A 668 16.42 -23.91 2.19
CA ARG A 668 15.34 -24.58 1.45
C ARG A 668 14.10 -23.69 1.41
N VAL A 669 13.41 -23.63 0.28
CA VAL A 669 12.13 -22.87 0.16
C VAL A 669 11.10 -23.38 1.18
N ALA A 670 11.01 -24.67 1.40
CA ALA A 670 10.13 -25.27 2.41
C ALA A 670 10.46 -24.86 3.87
N ALA A 671 11.65 -24.30 4.12
CA ALA A 671 12.10 -23.82 5.42
C ALA A 671 12.30 -22.29 5.48
N GLY A 672 11.63 -21.53 4.58
CA GLY A 672 11.66 -20.07 4.56
C GLY A 672 12.70 -19.45 3.62
N ASN A 673 13.55 -20.24 2.96
CA ASN A 673 14.61 -19.78 2.04
C ASN A 673 15.54 -18.71 2.65
N ASP A 674 15.85 -18.84 3.94
CA ASP A 674 16.66 -17.88 4.68
C ASP A 674 18.11 -17.83 4.16
N LEU A 675 18.73 -16.66 4.24
CA LEU A 675 20.15 -16.47 3.93
C LEU A 675 21.02 -17.23 4.91
N ILE A 676 21.80 -18.22 4.43
CA ILE A 676 22.76 -18.98 5.22
C ILE A 676 24.09 -18.22 5.30
N ASP A 677 24.64 -17.80 4.14
CA ASP A 677 25.90 -17.05 4.07
C ASP A 677 25.97 -16.23 2.78
N SER A 678 26.66 -15.11 2.80
CA SER A 678 26.88 -14.28 1.61
C SER A 678 28.18 -13.50 1.68
N TYR A 679 28.71 -13.16 0.50
CA TYR A 679 29.87 -12.31 0.40
C TYR A 679 29.79 -11.39 -0.82
N VAL A 680 30.17 -10.13 -0.64
CA VAL A 680 30.25 -9.14 -1.72
C VAL A 680 31.74 -8.84 -1.98
N PHE A 681 32.21 -9.14 -3.17
CA PHE A 681 33.62 -9.03 -3.53
C PHE A 681 33.89 -7.96 -4.58
N GLY A 682 35.13 -7.45 -4.58
CA GLY A 682 35.62 -6.47 -5.55
C GLY A 682 36.28 -7.12 -6.76
N ALA A 683 37.04 -6.30 -7.53
CA ALA A 683 37.77 -6.78 -8.71
C ALA A 683 38.80 -7.86 -8.34
N GLN A 684 38.79 -8.95 -9.10
CA GLN A 684 39.58 -10.14 -8.88
C GLN A 684 40.84 -10.18 -9.79
N SER A 685 41.82 -10.96 -9.37
CA SER A 685 43.04 -11.21 -10.16
C SER A 685 43.05 -12.65 -10.68
N ALA A 686 43.58 -12.86 -11.90
CA ALA A 686 43.64 -14.20 -12.50
C ALA A 686 44.42 -15.19 -11.63
N ASP A 687 43.87 -16.39 -11.41
CA ASP A 687 44.45 -17.50 -10.67
C ASP A 687 44.77 -17.18 -9.19
N VAL A 688 44.14 -16.17 -8.63
CA VAL A 688 44.17 -15.80 -7.21
C VAL A 688 42.77 -15.97 -6.64
N SER A 689 42.64 -16.69 -5.53
CA SER A 689 41.35 -16.80 -4.85
C SER A 689 41.17 -15.70 -3.80
N GLU A 690 39.94 -15.40 -3.51
CA GLU A 690 39.54 -14.67 -2.32
C GLU A 690 38.77 -15.64 -1.41
N GLY A 691 39.14 -15.70 -0.14
CA GLY A 691 38.54 -16.65 0.79
C GLY A 691 38.71 -16.21 2.22
N ARG A 692 38.08 -16.93 3.15
CA ARG A 692 38.17 -16.71 4.61
C ARG A 692 39.59 -17.06 5.07
N GLU A 693 40.19 -16.20 5.91
CA GLU A 693 41.57 -16.43 6.41
C GLU A 693 41.71 -17.77 7.19
N SER A 694 40.63 -18.17 7.81
CA SER A 694 40.45 -19.52 8.38
C SER A 694 39.05 -20.00 8.00
N ASP A 695 38.90 -21.30 7.80
CA ASP A 695 37.63 -21.91 7.38
C ASP A 695 36.42 -21.43 8.21
N GLY A 696 35.40 -20.89 7.55
CA GLY A 696 34.21 -20.32 8.17
C GLY A 696 34.44 -19.03 8.96
N GLY A 697 35.66 -18.50 9.06
CA GLY A 697 35.99 -17.32 9.87
C GLY A 697 36.16 -16.03 9.08
N GLU A 698 36.32 -14.93 9.78
CA GLU A 698 36.68 -13.62 9.24
C GLU A 698 38.14 -13.28 9.61
N PRO A 699 38.88 -12.48 8.85
CA PRO A 699 38.47 -11.75 7.64
C PRO A 699 38.58 -12.56 6.36
N TRP A 700 38.11 -12.02 5.23
CA TRP A 700 38.43 -12.50 3.89
C TRP A 700 39.75 -11.95 3.41
N VAL A 701 40.57 -12.81 2.74
CA VAL A 701 41.90 -12.49 2.26
C VAL A 701 42.14 -13.09 0.89
N PHE A 702 43.15 -12.61 0.16
CA PHE A 702 43.56 -13.18 -1.13
C PHE A 702 44.62 -14.25 -0.92
N PHE A 703 44.48 -15.38 -1.62
CA PHE A 703 45.44 -16.46 -1.66
C PHE A 703 46.08 -16.58 -3.04
N SER A 704 47.41 -16.44 -3.14
CA SER A 704 48.17 -16.67 -4.40
C SER A 704 48.23 -18.15 -4.77
N GLU A 705 47.93 -19.04 -3.86
CA GLU A 705 47.83 -20.49 -4.04
C GLU A 705 46.43 -20.89 -3.54
N PRO A 706 45.39 -20.93 -4.40
CA PRO A 706 44.04 -21.37 -4.03
C PRO A 706 44.03 -22.78 -3.42
N THR A 707 43.10 -23.03 -2.48
CA THR A 707 43.06 -24.30 -1.71
C THR A 707 41.77 -25.12 -1.96
N PRO A 708 41.29 -25.30 -3.23
CA PRO A 708 40.03 -25.95 -3.51
C PRO A 708 39.95 -27.39 -2.94
N GLY A 709 38.89 -27.67 -2.19
CA GLY A 709 38.67 -28.95 -1.52
C GLY A 709 39.49 -29.15 -0.25
N ALA A 710 40.09 -28.07 0.26
CA ALA A 710 40.97 -28.18 1.45
C ALA A 710 40.92 -26.91 2.32
N SER A 711 41.33 -27.05 3.60
CA SER A 711 41.36 -25.92 4.55
C SER A 711 42.21 -24.75 4.07
N ASN A 712 41.69 -23.52 4.22
CA ASN A 712 42.40 -22.27 3.96
C ASN A 712 43.61 -21.99 4.89
N GLY A 713 43.94 -22.91 5.78
CA GLY A 713 44.97 -22.71 6.79
C GLY A 713 46.40 -22.66 6.24
N SER A 714 47.12 -21.56 6.47
CA SER A 714 48.56 -21.34 6.54
C SER A 714 49.43 -21.05 5.31
N THR A 715 48.88 -20.63 4.19
CA THR A 715 49.68 -19.92 3.17
C THR A 715 49.08 -18.56 2.77
N ALA A 716 48.81 -17.71 3.75
CA ALA A 716 48.53 -16.31 3.48
C ALA A 716 49.76 -15.75 2.72
N ALA A 717 49.55 -15.29 1.51
CA ALA A 717 50.59 -14.70 0.67
C ALA A 717 51.19 -13.49 1.39
N GLY A 718 52.43 -13.57 1.72
CA GLY A 718 53.22 -12.41 2.10
C GLY A 718 53.35 -11.50 0.88
N ASP A 719 52.91 -10.24 0.97
CA ASP A 719 53.10 -9.13 0.05
C ASP A 719 52.60 -9.32 -1.39
N THR A 720 51.31 -9.46 -1.62
CA THR A 720 50.67 -8.98 -2.86
C THR A 720 50.63 -7.47 -2.82
N PRO A 721 50.91 -6.73 -3.97
CA PRO A 721 50.74 -5.27 -3.96
C PRO A 721 49.34 -4.91 -3.64
N ALA A 722 49.11 -4.22 -2.50
CA ALA A 722 47.82 -3.73 -2.08
C ALA A 722 47.21 -2.90 -3.23
N LEU A 723 45.97 -3.20 -3.59
CA LEU A 723 45.22 -2.48 -4.62
C LEU A 723 44.55 -1.24 -4.01
N PHE A 724 44.43 -0.13 -4.76
CA PHE A 724 43.61 0.99 -4.33
C PHE A 724 42.13 0.59 -4.41
N SER A 725 41.49 0.32 -3.28
CA SER A 725 40.08 -0.08 -3.26
C SER A 725 39.29 0.58 -2.13
N LEU A 726 37.99 0.80 -2.38
CA LEU A 726 37.00 1.19 -1.38
C LEU A 726 35.93 0.10 -1.34
N GLY A 727 35.86 -0.61 -0.24
CA GLY A 727 34.87 -1.63 0.02
C GLY A 727 33.47 -1.04 0.26
N PHE A 728 32.46 -1.90 0.23
CA PHE A 728 31.12 -1.54 0.72
C PHE A 728 31.14 -1.38 2.24
N ASN A 729 30.22 -0.55 2.73
CA ASN A 729 30.06 -0.40 4.18
C ASN A 729 29.25 -1.58 4.75
N TYR A 730 29.59 -2.03 5.94
CA TYR A 730 28.84 -3.07 6.64
C TYR A 730 28.54 -2.66 8.09
N PRO A 731 27.27 -2.88 8.55
CA PRO A 731 26.10 -3.29 7.77
C PRO A 731 25.64 -2.24 6.74
N ASN A 732 24.91 -2.64 5.69
CA ASN A 732 24.26 -1.79 4.70
C ASN A 732 23.01 -2.52 4.16
N PRO A 733 21.79 -2.11 4.51
CA PRO A 733 21.45 -0.91 5.30
C PRO A 733 21.98 -0.92 6.73
N PHE A 734 22.14 0.26 7.36
CA PHE A 734 22.70 0.38 8.70
C PHE A 734 21.91 1.33 9.62
N ASN A 735 21.99 1.07 10.96
CA ASN A 735 21.31 1.89 11.99
C ASN A 735 22.08 1.89 13.31
N PRO A 736 22.60 3.01 13.84
CA PRO A 736 22.93 4.24 13.10
C PRO A 736 24.36 4.24 12.59
N SER A 737 25.14 3.16 12.79
CA SER A 737 26.57 3.08 12.50
C SER A 737 26.92 2.00 11.49
N THR A 738 27.95 2.26 10.71
CA THR A 738 28.49 1.32 9.73
C THR A 738 30.01 1.44 9.63
N THR A 739 30.68 0.35 9.28
CA THR A 739 32.10 0.32 9.04
C THR A 739 32.40 0.42 7.55
N ILE A 740 33.27 1.33 7.13
CA ILE A 740 33.74 1.49 5.77
C ILE A 740 35.17 0.98 5.72
N ARG A 741 35.42 -0.03 4.87
CA ARG A 741 36.74 -0.62 4.66
C ARG A 741 37.36 -0.07 3.39
N TYR A 742 38.69 0.09 3.37
CA TYR A 742 39.43 0.50 2.18
C TYR A 742 40.87 -0.01 2.23
N GLN A 743 41.49 -0.13 1.06
CA GLN A 743 42.85 -0.62 0.92
C GLN A 743 43.70 0.38 0.13
N LEU A 744 44.95 0.55 0.56
CA LEU A 744 45.92 1.45 -0.07
C LEU A 744 47.13 0.68 -0.57
N PRO A 745 47.58 0.89 -1.85
CA PRO A 745 48.67 0.14 -2.46
C PRO A 745 50.03 0.47 -1.86
N HIS A 746 50.23 1.61 -1.29
CA HIS A 746 51.43 2.08 -0.60
C HIS A 746 51.05 3.23 0.37
N ALA A 747 51.96 3.56 1.25
CA ALA A 747 51.76 4.65 2.21
C ALA A 747 51.68 6.02 1.48
N GLY A 748 50.69 6.86 1.85
CA GLY A 748 50.49 8.16 1.20
C GLY A 748 49.33 8.97 1.83
N GLU A 749 49.04 10.10 1.21
CA GLU A 749 47.93 10.97 1.63
C GLU A 749 46.59 10.46 1.10
N ALA A 750 45.68 10.11 2.01
CA ALA A 750 44.35 9.61 1.70
C ALA A 750 43.25 10.46 2.34
N SER A 751 42.09 10.55 1.71
CA SER A 751 40.90 11.13 2.32
C SER A 751 39.67 10.27 2.09
N LEU A 752 38.92 10.00 3.16
CA LEU A 752 37.63 9.31 3.11
C LEU A 752 36.53 10.23 3.63
N ARG A 753 35.55 10.52 2.81
CA ARG A 753 34.47 11.46 3.09
C ARG A 753 33.12 10.89 2.76
N VAL A 754 32.10 11.29 3.55
CA VAL A 754 30.70 10.94 3.33
C VAL A 754 29.98 12.14 2.74
N PHE A 755 29.17 11.89 1.71
CA PHE A 755 28.35 12.89 1.00
C PHE A 755 26.88 12.47 1.03
N ASP A 756 25.97 13.44 0.98
CA ASP A 756 24.54 13.19 0.75
C ASP A 756 24.24 13.06 -0.76
N LEU A 757 22.98 12.76 -1.07
CA LEU A 757 22.50 12.55 -2.45
C LEU A 757 22.74 13.78 -3.35
N GLN A 758 22.74 15.00 -2.79
CA GLN A 758 23.03 16.24 -3.51
C GLN A 758 24.54 16.51 -3.65
N GLY A 759 25.40 15.60 -3.21
CA GLY A 759 26.86 15.76 -3.27
C GLY A 759 27.44 16.73 -2.22
N ARG A 760 26.68 17.10 -1.19
CA ARG A 760 27.18 17.96 -0.10
C ARG A 760 27.96 17.11 0.90
N LEU A 761 29.08 17.64 1.39
CA LEU A 761 29.87 16.97 2.41
C LEU A 761 29.07 16.85 3.71
N VAL A 762 28.88 15.61 4.18
CA VAL A 762 28.21 15.27 5.45
C VAL A 762 29.24 15.08 6.56
N ARG A 763 30.30 14.30 6.29
CA ARG A 763 31.34 13.97 7.27
C ARG A 763 32.69 13.76 6.57
N ASP A 764 33.74 14.31 7.17
CA ASP A 764 35.14 13.97 6.88
C ASP A 764 35.55 12.90 7.90
N LEU A 765 35.79 11.65 7.41
CA LEU A 765 36.18 10.54 8.26
C LEU A 765 37.70 10.41 8.35
N LEU A 766 38.39 10.79 7.27
CA LEU A 766 39.84 10.76 7.17
C LEU A 766 40.35 11.83 6.21
N ASP A 767 41.35 12.57 6.63
CA ASP A 767 42.13 13.46 5.75
C ASP A 767 43.59 13.51 6.27
N GLY A 768 44.48 12.72 5.66
CA GLY A 768 45.86 12.66 6.07
C GLY A 768 46.62 11.42 5.60
N PHE A 769 47.87 11.31 6.08
CA PHE A 769 48.78 10.21 5.73
C PHE A 769 48.31 8.87 6.33
N GLN A 770 48.28 7.82 5.48
CA GLN A 770 47.96 6.45 5.85
C GLN A 770 49.09 5.50 5.39
N GLU A 771 49.29 4.41 6.12
CA GLU A 771 50.20 3.36 5.72
C GLU A 771 49.63 2.52 4.59
N ALA A 772 50.43 1.66 3.98
CA ALA A 772 49.95 0.69 2.99
C ALA A 772 49.12 -0.40 3.68
N GLY A 773 48.13 -0.99 2.96
CA GLY A 773 47.36 -2.15 3.47
C GLY A 773 45.92 -1.81 3.75
N ASP A 774 45.26 -2.67 4.51
CA ASP A 774 43.84 -2.62 4.82
C ASP A 774 43.52 -1.67 5.96
N HIS A 775 42.48 -0.91 5.78
CA HIS A 775 42.00 0.07 6.77
C HIS A 775 40.49 -0.03 6.93
N SER A 776 40.01 0.32 8.14
CA SER A 776 38.60 0.40 8.41
C SER A 776 38.25 1.61 9.26
N LEU A 777 37.14 2.30 8.96
CA LEU A 777 36.67 3.47 9.67
C LEU A 777 35.18 3.34 9.96
N LEU A 778 34.78 3.61 11.20
CA LEU A 778 33.39 3.65 11.62
C LEU A 778 32.77 5.01 11.31
N TRP A 779 31.65 5.02 10.61
CA TRP A 779 30.76 6.18 10.55
C TRP A 779 29.54 5.95 11.43
N ASP A 780 29.29 6.90 12.34
CA ASP A 780 28.27 6.84 13.38
C ASP A 780 26.93 7.48 12.94
N GLY A 781 26.71 7.72 11.64
CA GLY A 781 25.52 8.37 11.12
C GLY A 781 25.36 9.82 11.55
N ARG A 782 26.47 10.57 11.79
CA ARG A 782 26.48 11.97 12.20
C ARG A 782 27.24 12.87 11.23
N ASP A 783 26.80 14.13 11.17
CA ASP A 783 27.47 15.19 10.39
C ASP A 783 28.73 15.74 11.12
N GLU A 784 29.44 16.67 10.45
CA GLU A 784 30.61 17.39 11.02
C GLU A 784 30.33 18.08 12.36
N LYS A 785 29.08 18.42 12.64
CA LYS A 785 28.66 19.09 13.91
C LYS A 785 28.22 18.08 14.96
N GLY A 786 28.36 16.77 14.70
CA GLY A 786 27.94 15.69 15.60
C GLY A 786 26.43 15.49 15.68
N ARG A 787 25.65 16.09 14.81
CA ARG A 787 24.19 15.91 14.72
C ARG A 787 23.90 14.63 13.93
N ALA A 788 22.96 13.82 14.40
CA ALA A 788 22.49 12.66 13.65
C ALA A 788 21.89 13.11 12.30
N VAL A 789 22.29 12.48 11.20
CA VAL A 789 21.71 12.73 9.88
C VAL A 789 20.45 11.88 9.67
N GLY A 790 19.57 12.24 8.74
CA GLY A 790 18.31 11.53 8.47
C GLY A 790 18.53 10.16 7.83
N SER A 791 17.49 9.30 7.83
CA SER A 791 17.47 8.12 6.96
C SER A 791 17.61 8.55 5.50
N GLY A 792 18.28 7.74 4.68
CA GLY A 792 18.49 8.07 3.27
C GLY A 792 19.80 7.53 2.70
N ILE A 793 20.00 7.84 1.43
CA ILE A 793 21.18 7.42 0.66
C ILE A 793 22.33 8.39 0.92
N TYR A 794 23.50 7.82 1.19
CA TYR A 794 24.78 8.50 1.35
C TYR A 794 25.83 7.87 0.47
N PHE A 795 26.94 8.58 0.21
CA PHE A 795 28.05 8.06 -0.54
C PHE A 795 29.35 8.21 0.26
N SER A 796 30.07 7.12 0.47
CA SER A 796 31.45 7.19 0.88
C SER A 796 32.33 7.46 -0.35
N ARG A 797 33.35 8.28 -0.19
CA ARG A 797 34.32 8.60 -1.27
C ARG A 797 35.73 8.57 -0.73
N LEU A 798 36.52 7.63 -1.23
CA LEU A 798 37.94 7.54 -0.97
C LEU A 798 38.75 8.22 -2.09
N ARG A 799 39.71 9.03 -1.71
CA ARG A 799 40.69 9.60 -2.64
C ARG A 799 42.10 9.28 -2.20
N PHE A 800 42.95 8.89 -3.13
CA PHE A 800 44.35 8.58 -2.91
C PHE A 800 45.15 8.86 -4.18
N GLU A 801 46.18 9.75 -4.13
CA GLU A 801 47.09 10.09 -5.22
C GLU A 801 46.44 10.34 -6.60
N GLY A 802 45.32 11.03 -6.62
CA GLY A 802 44.62 11.37 -7.87
C GLY A 802 43.58 10.33 -8.31
N SER A 803 43.59 9.13 -7.73
CA SER A 803 42.56 8.13 -7.89
C SER A 803 41.38 8.39 -6.92
N GLN A 804 40.18 7.97 -7.30
CA GLN A 804 38.99 8.13 -6.47
C GLN A 804 38.01 6.98 -6.72
N GLN A 805 37.44 6.45 -5.64
CA GLN A 805 36.31 5.51 -5.66
C GLN A 805 35.18 6.02 -4.78
N SER A 806 33.93 5.64 -5.10
CA SER A 806 32.74 5.98 -4.30
C SER A 806 31.82 4.77 -4.19
N ARG A 807 31.17 4.61 -3.00
CA ARG A 807 30.20 3.55 -2.72
C ARG A 807 28.93 4.13 -2.13
N LYS A 808 27.78 3.57 -2.52
CA LYS A 808 26.45 3.90 -2.00
C LYS A 808 26.25 3.26 -0.64
N MET A 809 25.66 3.98 0.30
CA MET A 809 25.34 3.53 1.66
C MET A 809 23.90 3.91 1.98
N LEU A 810 23.14 3.02 2.61
CA LEU A 810 21.76 3.28 3.02
C LEU A 810 21.64 3.31 4.54
N LEU A 811 21.31 4.49 5.10
CA LEU A 811 21.00 4.66 6.51
C LEU A 811 19.50 4.52 6.72
N MET A 812 19.10 3.57 7.55
CA MET A 812 17.72 3.37 8.01
C MET A 812 17.66 3.61 9.53
N LYS A 813 16.68 4.41 9.97
CA LYS A 813 16.43 4.68 11.40
C LYS A 813 15.06 4.24 11.78
#